data_d0a1d03c8c7b4b378c1b764549d4ce7b
#
_entry.id   d0a1d03c8c7b4b378c1b764549d4ce7b
#
_cell.length_a   1.000
_cell.length_b   1.000
_cell.length_c   1.000
_cell.angle_alpha   90.00
_cell.angle_beta   90.00
_cell.angle_gamma   90.00
#
_symmetry.space_group_name_H-M   'P 1'
#
loop_
_entity.id
_entity.type
_entity.pdbx_description
1 polymer ?
#
loop_
_entity_poly.entity_id
_entity_poly.type
_entity_poly.pdbx_seq_one_letter_code
_entity_poly.pdbx_strand_id
1 'polypeptide(L)'
;MKQYAFIAIAMVVTLLAACTNNQKMNQDMNPAAFITAAQTEEVIAQLKDSLGEASAFRVERGVEQVAALWREQDGNAEAFAQFCKRSFVGDTAALATLFTTLERNFEVMGGYFHKMDVELKMPLQLEGPAITPVDMMFGSYDASAHLTDDLYGNKVAFLTALNFPFYSLEEKTEQGAGWSRREWAYARMGDRFISRVPAAIQQDISKTLTEADAYISDYNILMDNLRNDAGEQLFPEGMKLITHWGLRDELKSNYADPECGVEKQRMIYKVMQRIIDQSIPREVINSGSHTWNPETNEIFIDGDAITGTPEETRRYEVFLKNFHAMRQLDAYSPHYPTQLTRAFDATMEVPQKDVEALFVGLLSSPQVKEVASFIASRLGRELEPFDIWYNGFKGGEGIPEEQLTALTSRKYPDVAALENDLPHILVKLGWNPVKAKEITSLITVDASRGAGHAWGAAMRNDLSRLRTRIGEGGMDYKGYNIAVHEFGHNVEQTITMNDVDYYMLNGVPNTSFTEAVAFLFQKRDLELLGLKNSNPDEAHWLALSSFWSAYEIMGVSLVDIWVWEWLYDHPDATASQLKEAVIAIAKEVWNSYYAGVLGGEDETLLGIYSHMIDYPLYLPNYPMGHLIDFQIEQQVKGKNLAEEIERMYTQGSIIPQLWMQHAVGAPISIDPLLAATQEALEALQK
;
A
#
# COMPACT_ATOMS: atom_id res chain seq x y z
N MET A 1 14.75 -30.52 27.69
CA MET A 1 14.88 -29.22 28.39
C MET A 1 16.29 -28.60 28.36
N LYS A 2 17.39 -29.31 28.10
CA LYS A 2 18.74 -28.71 28.00
C LYS A 2 19.16 -28.30 26.56
N GLN A 3 18.50 -28.81 25.54
CA GLN A 3 18.78 -28.48 24.13
C GLN A 3 18.14 -27.17 23.68
N TYR A 4 16.99 -26.81 24.22
CA TYR A 4 16.29 -25.52 23.88
C TYR A 4 16.92 -24.31 24.54
N ALA A 5 17.65 -24.45 25.64
CA ALA A 5 18.36 -23.34 26.28
C ALA A 5 19.60 -22.87 25.48
N PHE A 6 20.21 -23.73 24.66
CA PHE A 6 21.36 -23.38 23.84
C PHE A 6 20.96 -22.65 22.56
N ILE A 7 19.80 -22.97 22.01
CA ILE A 7 19.27 -22.27 20.80
C ILE A 7 18.82 -20.85 21.16
N ALA A 8 18.16 -20.66 22.30
CA ALA A 8 17.74 -19.34 22.76
C ALA A 8 18.92 -18.41 23.09
N ILE A 9 20.03 -18.94 23.62
CA ILE A 9 21.24 -18.15 23.92
C ILE A 9 22.00 -17.81 22.63
N ALA A 10 22.00 -18.70 21.64
CA ALA A 10 22.60 -18.42 20.33
C ALA A 10 21.84 -17.33 19.56
N MET A 11 20.49 -17.31 19.62
CA MET A 11 19.67 -16.24 19.02
C MET A 11 19.86 -14.89 19.68
N VAL A 12 19.96 -14.81 21.01
CA VAL A 12 20.18 -13.55 21.72
C VAL A 12 21.58 -12.99 21.45
N VAL A 13 22.58 -13.81 21.25
CA VAL A 13 23.95 -13.37 20.91
C VAL A 13 24.05 -12.90 19.45
N THR A 14 23.28 -13.51 18.53
CA THR A 14 23.19 -13.05 17.12
C THR A 14 22.43 -11.74 17.00
N LEU A 15 21.35 -11.55 17.74
CA LEU A 15 20.60 -10.27 17.78
C LEU A 15 21.43 -9.10 18.35
N LEU A 16 22.24 -9.35 19.38
CA LEU A 16 23.15 -8.33 19.94
C LEU A 16 24.33 -8.02 19.00
N ALA A 17 24.78 -8.99 18.19
CA ALA A 17 25.82 -8.76 17.18
C ALA A 17 25.29 -8.03 15.93
N ALA A 18 24.01 -8.23 15.56
CA ALA A 18 23.37 -7.50 14.48
C ALA A 18 23.17 -6.02 14.82
N CYS A 19 22.71 -5.70 16.04
CA CYS A 19 22.58 -4.31 16.50
C CYS A 19 23.93 -3.55 16.56
N THR A 20 25.01 -4.25 16.93
CA THR A 20 26.36 -3.63 16.97
C THR A 20 26.99 -3.50 15.58
N ASN A 21 26.64 -4.35 14.61
CA ASN A 21 27.09 -4.21 13.23
C ASN A 21 26.35 -3.09 12.48
N ASN A 22 25.04 -2.92 12.70
CA ASN A 22 24.28 -1.80 12.13
C ASN A 22 24.78 -0.45 12.60
N GLN A 23 25.21 -0.31 13.87
CA GLN A 23 25.84 0.93 14.34
C GLN A 23 27.21 1.20 13.69
N LYS A 24 27.98 0.16 13.32
CA LYS A 24 29.25 0.36 12.61
C LYS A 24 29.09 0.63 11.12
N MET A 25 28.13 0.00 10.44
CA MET A 25 27.85 0.31 9.03
C MET A 25 27.28 1.73 8.84
N ASN A 26 26.45 2.22 9.77
CA ASN A 26 25.93 3.58 9.71
C ASN A 26 26.99 4.68 9.93
N GLN A 27 28.15 4.37 10.55
CA GLN A 27 29.23 5.35 10.72
C GLN A 27 30.04 5.58 9.45
N ASP A 28 30.07 4.63 8.51
CA ASP A 28 30.85 4.77 7.27
C ASP A 28 30.07 5.37 6.09
N MET A 29 28.72 5.49 6.18
CA MET A 29 27.87 5.98 5.10
C MET A 29 27.35 7.42 5.29
N ASN A 30 27.53 8.03 6.45
CA ASN A 30 27.11 9.42 6.67
C ASN A 30 28.26 10.36 6.29
N PRO A 31 28.15 11.20 5.24
CA PRO A 31 29.18 12.18 4.93
C PRO A 31 29.35 13.07 6.17
N ALA A 32 30.59 13.23 6.63
CA ALA A 32 30.90 14.03 7.81
C ALA A 32 30.12 15.35 7.78
N ALA A 33 29.36 15.62 8.84
CA ALA A 33 28.52 16.81 8.90
C ALA A 33 29.39 18.07 8.61
N PHE A 34 28.97 18.89 7.67
CA PHE A 34 29.70 20.08 7.26
C PHE A 34 29.78 21.09 8.41
N ILE A 35 28.73 21.21 9.22
CA ILE A 35 28.70 21.99 10.45
C ILE A 35 29.08 21.08 11.62
N THR A 36 30.11 21.42 12.37
CA THR A 36 30.59 20.63 13.51
C THR A 36 29.65 20.74 14.71
N ALA A 37 29.64 19.72 15.59
CA ALA A 37 28.90 19.77 16.85
C ALA A 37 29.19 21.01 17.69
N ALA A 38 30.47 21.41 17.82
CA ALA A 38 30.88 22.61 18.57
C ALA A 38 30.25 23.89 17.97
N GLN A 39 30.19 24.00 16.64
CA GLN A 39 29.56 25.16 15.97
C GLN A 39 28.04 25.17 16.20
N THR A 40 27.42 24.00 16.20
CA THR A 40 25.99 23.84 16.48
C THR A 40 25.68 24.26 17.93
N GLU A 41 26.41 23.72 18.89
CA GLU A 41 26.30 24.05 20.33
C GLU A 41 26.49 25.55 20.63
N GLU A 42 27.47 26.19 19.97
CA GLU A 42 27.68 27.63 20.11
C GLU A 42 26.45 28.43 19.64
N VAL A 43 25.87 28.10 18.52
CA VAL A 43 24.64 28.78 17.99
C VAL A 43 23.45 28.55 18.92
N ILE A 44 23.27 27.32 19.41
CA ILE A 44 22.21 26.97 20.36
C ILE A 44 22.36 27.81 21.65
N ALA A 45 23.56 27.85 22.23
CA ALA A 45 23.81 28.62 23.45
C ALA A 45 23.47 30.09 23.26
N GLN A 46 23.91 30.71 22.16
CA GLN A 46 23.64 32.12 21.85
C GLN A 46 22.16 32.43 21.65
N LEU A 47 21.42 31.54 20.99
CA LEU A 47 19.97 31.69 20.81
C LEU A 47 19.19 31.50 22.12
N LYS A 48 19.57 30.52 22.95
CA LYS A 48 18.98 30.33 24.28
C LYS A 48 19.18 31.51 25.20
N ASP A 49 20.38 32.07 25.20
CA ASP A 49 20.69 33.27 26.00
C ASP A 49 19.81 34.46 25.58
N SER A 50 19.55 34.62 24.30
CA SER A 50 18.75 35.72 23.77
C SER A 50 17.21 35.54 23.90
N LEU A 51 16.70 34.28 23.87
CA LEU A 51 15.27 33.96 23.77
C LEU A 51 14.69 33.40 25.07
N GLY A 52 15.52 32.93 25.97
CA GLY A 52 15.17 32.35 27.26
C GLY A 52 14.67 30.87 27.15
N GLU A 53 14.44 30.28 28.34
CA GLU A 53 14.20 28.86 28.51
C GLU A 53 12.92 28.36 27.77
N ALA A 54 11.90 29.20 27.62
CA ALA A 54 10.67 28.83 26.94
C ALA A 54 10.86 28.41 25.46
N SER A 55 11.96 28.83 24.84
CA SER A 55 12.28 28.47 23.44
C SER A 55 13.36 27.39 23.35
N ALA A 56 13.91 26.92 24.46
CA ALA A 56 15.09 26.07 24.51
C ALA A 56 14.96 24.80 23.64
N PHE A 57 13.89 24.05 23.80
CA PHE A 57 13.63 22.84 23.02
C PHE A 57 13.60 23.11 21.51
N ARG A 58 12.86 24.14 21.09
CA ARG A 58 12.75 24.50 19.67
C ARG A 58 14.07 25.00 19.09
N VAL A 59 14.84 25.73 19.88
CA VAL A 59 16.17 26.20 19.48
C VAL A 59 17.12 25.03 19.28
N GLU A 60 17.20 24.09 20.23
CA GLU A 60 18.06 22.92 20.12
C GLU A 60 17.72 22.11 18.86
N ARG A 61 16.50 21.64 18.79
CA ARG A 61 16.04 20.79 17.67
C ARG A 61 16.16 21.48 16.32
N GLY A 62 15.71 22.74 16.21
CA GLY A 62 15.75 23.47 14.94
C GLY A 62 17.17 23.72 14.45
N VAL A 63 18.10 24.11 15.33
CA VAL A 63 19.49 24.33 14.95
C VAL A 63 20.20 23.03 14.58
N GLU A 64 19.95 21.93 15.32
CA GLU A 64 20.47 20.59 15.01
C GLU A 64 19.97 20.09 13.64
N GLN A 65 18.68 20.25 13.35
CA GLN A 65 18.09 19.86 12.06
C GLN A 65 18.72 20.63 10.89
N VAL A 66 18.91 21.94 11.05
CA VAL A 66 19.58 22.74 10.01
C VAL A 66 21.04 22.32 9.86
N ALA A 67 21.77 22.11 10.95
CA ALA A 67 23.18 21.71 10.93
C ALA A 67 23.37 20.36 10.22
N ALA A 68 22.50 19.38 10.48
CA ALA A 68 22.54 18.05 9.87
C ALA A 68 22.41 18.07 8.34
N LEU A 69 21.67 19.06 7.80
CA LEU A 69 21.37 19.16 6.37
C LEU A 69 22.13 20.27 5.64
N TRP A 70 22.88 21.09 6.38
CA TRP A 70 23.68 22.19 5.81
C TRP A 70 24.92 21.65 5.12
N ARG A 71 25.15 22.06 3.86
CA ARG A 71 26.27 21.65 3.03
C ARG A 71 27.12 22.85 2.63
N GLU A 72 28.33 22.63 2.12
CA GLU A 72 29.26 23.68 1.67
C GLU A 72 28.61 24.71 0.73
N GLN A 73 27.79 24.26 -0.18
CA GLN A 73 27.06 25.13 -1.13
C GLN A 73 26.06 26.07 -0.47
N ASP A 74 25.65 25.81 0.77
CA ASP A 74 24.70 26.64 1.52
C ASP A 74 25.38 27.81 2.21
N GLY A 75 26.70 27.77 2.34
CA GLY A 75 27.56 28.76 2.98
C GLY A 75 28.41 28.15 4.07
N ASN A 76 29.41 28.92 4.55
CA ASN A 76 30.29 28.51 5.62
C ASN A 76 29.61 28.54 7.01
N ALA A 77 30.33 28.16 8.06
CA ALA A 77 29.81 28.10 9.43
C ALA A 77 29.32 29.48 9.96
N GLU A 78 29.92 30.58 9.51
CA GLU A 78 29.46 31.93 9.88
C GLU A 78 28.08 32.22 9.23
N ALA A 79 27.91 31.87 7.97
CA ALA A 79 26.63 32.01 7.25
C ALA A 79 25.54 31.16 7.90
N PHE A 80 25.85 29.92 8.33
CA PHE A 80 24.97 29.09 9.13
C PHE A 80 24.52 29.74 10.43
N ALA A 81 25.48 30.22 11.22
CA ALA A 81 25.21 30.88 12.50
C ALA A 81 24.34 32.15 12.31
N GLN A 82 24.67 32.97 11.31
CA GLN A 82 23.86 34.15 10.97
C GLN A 82 22.48 33.83 10.52
N PHE A 83 22.33 32.76 9.69
CA PHE A 83 21.03 32.28 9.24
C PHE A 83 20.16 31.87 10.44
N CYS A 84 20.64 31.00 11.32
CA CYS A 84 19.88 30.53 12.47
C CYS A 84 19.43 31.71 13.37
N LYS A 85 20.35 32.62 13.70
CA LYS A 85 20.05 33.80 14.56
C LYS A 85 19.01 34.75 13.96
N ARG A 86 19.06 34.98 12.64
CA ARG A 86 18.14 35.89 11.97
C ARG A 86 16.78 35.28 11.69
N SER A 87 16.73 33.95 11.45
CA SER A 87 15.57 33.26 10.90
C SER A 87 14.78 32.46 11.93
N PHE A 88 15.33 32.28 13.16
CA PHE A 88 14.56 31.67 14.24
C PHE A 88 13.48 32.64 14.76
N VAL A 89 12.25 32.16 14.87
CA VAL A 89 11.09 32.93 15.32
C VAL A 89 10.72 32.54 16.74
N GLY A 90 11.07 33.38 17.72
CA GLY A 90 10.79 33.18 19.15
C GLY A 90 9.35 33.53 19.54
N ASP A 91 8.77 34.54 18.91
CA ASP A 91 7.41 35.00 19.20
C ASP A 91 6.35 34.04 18.65
N THR A 92 5.36 33.66 19.48
CA THR A 92 4.34 32.69 19.15
C THR A 92 3.37 33.16 18.05
N ALA A 93 3.03 34.46 18.02
CA ALA A 93 2.14 34.99 17.00
C ALA A 93 2.84 35.10 15.64
N ALA A 94 4.11 35.51 15.66
CA ALA A 94 4.95 35.52 14.47
C ALA A 94 5.17 34.08 13.93
N LEU A 95 5.36 33.09 14.81
CA LEU A 95 5.46 31.68 14.41
C LEU A 95 4.18 31.17 13.74
N ALA A 96 3.01 31.52 14.29
CA ALA A 96 1.73 31.14 13.69
C ALA A 96 1.54 31.80 12.31
N THR A 97 2.01 33.03 12.13
CA THR A 97 1.98 33.71 10.83
C THR A 97 2.93 33.04 9.83
N LEU A 98 4.15 32.69 10.26
CA LEU A 98 5.11 31.94 9.45
C LEU A 98 4.53 30.60 9.01
N PHE A 99 3.93 29.84 9.94
CA PHE A 99 3.29 28.57 9.66
C PHE A 99 2.22 28.70 8.56
N THR A 100 1.25 29.60 8.74
CA THR A 100 0.16 29.79 7.76
C THR A 100 0.69 30.18 6.38
N THR A 101 1.76 30.98 6.33
CA THR A 101 2.40 31.38 5.07
C THR A 101 3.06 30.20 4.37
N LEU A 102 3.83 29.40 5.11
CA LEU A 102 4.51 28.23 4.58
C LEU A 102 3.50 27.16 4.16
N GLU A 103 2.52 26.87 5.02
CA GLU A 103 1.47 25.89 4.75
C GLU A 103 0.75 26.18 3.43
N ARG A 104 0.27 27.41 3.25
CA ARG A 104 -0.40 27.84 2.02
C ARG A 104 0.50 27.70 0.78
N ASN A 105 1.76 28.10 0.90
CA ASN A 105 2.68 28.04 -0.24
C ASN A 105 3.02 26.59 -0.60
N PHE A 106 3.17 25.71 0.39
CA PHE A 106 3.41 24.28 0.15
C PHE A 106 2.17 23.61 -0.47
N GLU A 107 0.96 23.98 -0.04
CA GLU A 107 -0.27 23.49 -0.65
C GLU A 107 -0.33 23.84 -2.15
N VAL A 108 -0.18 25.11 -2.49
CA VAL A 108 -0.27 25.57 -3.88
C VAL A 108 0.83 24.96 -4.75
N MET A 109 2.05 24.96 -4.25
CA MET A 109 3.19 24.42 -4.99
C MET A 109 3.07 22.91 -5.20
N GLY A 110 2.77 22.17 -4.13
CA GLY A 110 2.55 20.72 -4.20
C GLY A 110 1.39 20.35 -5.13
N GLY A 111 0.28 21.09 -5.06
CA GLY A 111 -0.87 20.90 -5.93
C GLY A 111 -0.56 21.08 -7.42
N TYR A 112 0.22 22.09 -7.79
CA TYR A 112 0.61 22.26 -9.19
C TYR A 112 1.59 21.21 -9.70
N PHE A 113 2.56 20.78 -8.90
CA PHE A 113 3.44 19.66 -9.26
C PHE A 113 2.66 18.35 -9.41
N HIS A 114 1.72 18.11 -8.52
CA HIS A 114 0.83 16.96 -8.61
C HIS A 114 0.00 16.96 -9.91
N LYS A 115 -0.56 18.12 -10.30
CA LYS A 115 -1.26 18.24 -11.59
C LYS A 115 -0.38 17.89 -12.77
N MET A 116 0.86 18.37 -12.78
CA MET A 116 1.82 18.02 -13.82
C MET A 116 2.08 16.52 -13.87
N ASP A 117 2.27 15.87 -12.71
CA ASP A 117 2.48 14.43 -12.63
C ASP A 117 1.27 13.65 -13.18
N VAL A 118 0.05 14.02 -12.78
CA VAL A 118 -1.18 13.43 -13.31
C VAL A 118 -1.26 13.54 -14.83
N GLU A 119 -0.99 14.72 -15.38
CA GLU A 119 -1.04 14.95 -16.84
C GLU A 119 0.04 14.17 -17.60
N LEU A 120 1.26 14.10 -17.07
CA LEU A 120 2.37 13.37 -17.69
C LEU A 120 2.12 11.85 -17.72
N LYS A 121 1.41 11.32 -16.73
CA LYS A 121 1.08 9.89 -16.60
C LYS A 121 -0.22 9.48 -17.30
N MET A 122 -1.05 10.42 -17.74
CA MET A 122 -2.34 10.11 -18.38
C MET A 122 -2.24 9.08 -19.52
N PRO A 123 -1.29 9.17 -20.47
CA PRO A 123 -1.19 8.18 -21.56
C PRO A 123 -0.89 6.76 -21.08
N LEU A 124 -0.22 6.61 -19.94
CA LEU A 124 0.11 5.32 -19.34
C LEU A 124 -1.09 4.68 -18.63
N GLN A 125 -2.01 5.50 -18.12
CA GLN A 125 -3.04 5.08 -17.18
C GLN A 125 -4.45 5.10 -17.76
N LEU A 126 -4.73 5.92 -18.76
CA LEU A 126 -6.06 6.03 -19.36
C LEU A 126 -6.19 5.17 -20.63
N GLU A 127 -7.41 4.73 -20.89
CA GLU A 127 -7.76 4.06 -22.13
C GLU A 127 -7.43 4.95 -23.34
N GLY A 128 -6.81 4.38 -24.38
CA GLY A 128 -6.37 5.15 -25.52
C GLY A 128 -5.44 4.38 -26.47
N PRO A 129 -4.70 5.07 -27.35
CA PRO A 129 -3.73 4.48 -28.25
C PRO A 129 -2.65 3.67 -27.52
N ALA A 130 -1.93 2.80 -28.25
CA ALA A 130 -0.82 2.06 -27.68
C ALA A 130 0.26 3.02 -27.12
N ILE A 131 0.81 2.67 -25.97
CA ILE A 131 1.84 3.44 -25.27
C ILE A 131 3.10 3.48 -26.16
N THR A 132 3.63 4.68 -26.35
CA THR A 132 4.86 4.91 -27.12
C THR A 132 6.07 5.12 -26.20
N PRO A 133 7.32 5.00 -26.70
CA PRO A 133 8.50 5.36 -25.91
C PRO A 133 8.51 6.81 -25.41
N VAL A 134 7.79 7.72 -26.09
CA VAL A 134 7.66 9.12 -25.66
C VAL A 134 6.73 9.22 -24.46
N ASP A 135 5.62 8.47 -24.46
CA ASP A 135 4.71 8.42 -23.32
C ASP A 135 5.42 7.85 -22.08
N MET A 136 6.22 6.79 -22.24
CA MET A 136 7.06 6.24 -21.17
C MET A 136 8.08 7.25 -20.65
N MET A 137 8.72 8.02 -21.54
CA MET A 137 9.68 9.05 -21.15
C MET A 137 9.03 10.14 -20.30
N PHE A 138 7.86 10.63 -20.70
CA PHE A 138 7.14 11.65 -19.93
C PHE A 138 6.49 11.08 -18.65
N GLY A 139 5.91 9.91 -18.73
CA GLY A 139 5.27 9.27 -17.56
C GLY A 139 6.24 8.83 -16.46
N SER A 140 7.52 8.64 -16.80
CA SER A 140 8.59 8.35 -15.85
C SER A 140 9.31 9.60 -15.31
N TYR A 141 8.97 10.78 -15.82
CA TYR A 141 9.57 12.04 -15.40
C TYR A 141 8.88 12.58 -14.14
N ASP A 142 9.64 12.74 -13.05
CA ASP A 142 9.16 13.42 -11.85
C ASP A 142 9.41 14.94 -11.99
N ALA A 143 8.33 15.68 -12.25
CA ALA A 143 8.38 17.13 -12.38
C ALA A 143 8.79 17.83 -11.07
N SER A 144 8.60 17.18 -9.92
CA SER A 144 8.90 17.72 -8.60
C SER A 144 10.32 17.38 -8.10
N ALA A 145 11.08 16.55 -8.81
CA ALA A 145 12.38 16.08 -8.36
C ALA A 145 13.36 17.19 -7.94
N HIS A 146 13.33 18.33 -8.62
CA HIS A 146 14.18 19.49 -8.32
C HIS A 146 13.66 20.36 -7.16
N LEU A 147 12.41 20.19 -6.75
CA LEU A 147 11.76 21.05 -5.76
C LEU A 147 12.50 21.07 -4.42
N THR A 148 12.95 19.91 -3.97
CA THR A 148 13.72 19.80 -2.72
C THR A 148 15.03 20.57 -2.80
N ASP A 149 15.79 20.44 -3.87
CA ASP A 149 17.03 21.16 -4.08
C ASP A 149 16.81 22.68 -4.13
N ASP A 150 15.75 23.14 -4.81
CA ASP A 150 15.37 24.55 -4.89
C ASP A 150 15.00 25.12 -3.52
N LEU A 151 14.22 24.38 -2.72
CA LEU A 151 13.81 24.82 -1.39
C LEU A 151 14.98 24.89 -0.40
N TYR A 152 15.97 24.03 -0.52
CA TYR A 152 17.24 24.16 0.22
C TYR A 152 18.09 25.30 -0.32
N GLY A 153 18.20 25.45 -1.63
CA GLY A 153 18.96 26.53 -2.27
C GLY A 153 18.47 27.92 -1.88
N ASN A 154 17.17 28.15 -1.87
CA ASN A 154 16.56 29.41 -1.46
C ASN A 154 16.33 29.55 0.06
N LYS A 155 16.74 28.55 0.85
CA LYS A 155 16.68 28.51 2.33
C LYS A 155 15.28 28.30 2.93
N VAL A 156 14.23 28.08 2.16
CA VAL A 156 12.88 27.82 2.68
C VAL A 156 12.84 26.52 3.48
N ALA A 157 13.51 25.46 3.00
CA ALA A 157 13.61 24.20 3.72
C ALA A 157 14.29 24.39 5.09
N PHE A 158 15.39 25.13 5.15
CA PHE A 158 16.06 25.44 6.40
C PHE A 158 15.25 26.35 7.34
N LEU A 159 14.50 27.30 6.78
CA LEU A 159 13.59 28.15 7.57
C LEU A 159 12.49 27.29 8.23
N THR A 160 11.97 26.32 7.50
CA THR A 160 10.97 25.37 8.01
C THR A 160 11.58 24.49 9.10
N ALA A 161 12.68 23.80 8.81
CA ALA A 161 13.37 22.92 9.76
C ALA A 161 13.82 23.64 11.05
N LEU A 162 14.24 24.92 10.95
CA LEU A 162 14.67 25.72 12.09
C LEU A 162 13.52 26.03 13.06
N ASN A 163 12.30 26.21 12.55
CA ASN A 163 11.19 26.73 13.34
C ASN A 163 10.16 25.66 13.73
N PHE A 164 10.11 24.52 13.01
CA PHE A 164 9.19 23.42 13.27
C PHE A 164 10.00 22.14 13.53
N PRO A 165 10.12 21.74 14.81
CA PRO A 165 10.87 20.54 15.18
C PRO A 165 10.26 19.29 14.58
N PHE A 166 11.12 18.37 14.13
CA PHE A 166 10.77 16.99 13.84
C PHE A 166 10.61 16.22 15.17
N TYR A 167 9.63 15.35 15.21
CA TYR A 167 9.40 14.40 16.29
C TYR A 167 9.45 12.98 15.75
N SER A 168 10.19 12.10 16.43
CA SER A 168 10.20 10.67 16.09
C SER A 168 8.82 10.04 16.32
N LEU A 169 8.59 8.84 15.78
CA LEU A 169 7.36 8.09 16.03
C LEU A 169 7.15 7.82 17.53
N GLU A 170 8.23 7.52 18.26
CA GLU A 170 8.21 7.34 19.72
C GLU A 170 7.75 8.61 20.43
N GLU A 171 8.34 9.77 20.11
CA GLU A 171 7.94 11.06 20.66
C GLU A 171 6.49 11.43 20.34
N LYS A 172 6.05 11.19 19.10
CA LYS A 172 4.65 11.39 18.69
C LYS A 172 3.69 10.49 19.47
N THR A 173 4.10 9.25 19.73
CA THR A 173 3.32 8.27 20.51
C THR A 173 3.21 8.68 21.97
N GLU A 174 4.31 9.14 22.58
CA GLU A 174 4.33 9.55 23.99
C GLU A 174 3.60 10.86 24.25
N GLN A 175 3.75 11.84 23.36
CA GLN A 175 3.33 13.22 23.59
C GLN A 175 2.05 13.59 22.82
N GLY A 176 1.78 12.97 21.69
CA GLY A 176 0.76 13.38 20.74
C GLY A 176 -0.66 13.40 21.29
N ALA A 177 -0.99 12.54 22.25
CA ALA A 177 -2.29 12.57 22.91
C ALA A 177 -2.57 13.89 23.67
N GLY A 178 -1.51 14.59 24.07
CA GLY A 178 -1.60 15.90 24.73
C GLY A 178 -1.55 17.08 23.77
N TRP A 179 -1.28 16.87 22.48
CA TRP A 179 -1.13 17.95 21.52
C TRP A 179 -2.47 18.50 21.02
N SER A 180 -2.53 19.81 20.88
CA SER A 180 -3.60 20.47 20.13
C SER A 180 -3.47 20.19 18.62
N ARG A 181 -4.54 20.47 17.86
CA ARG A 181 -4.55 20.38 16.40
C ARG A 181 -3.41 21.19 15.76
N ARG A 182 -3.11 22.37 16.31
CA ARG A 182 -2.02 23.22 15.82
C ARG A 182 -0.64 22.59 16.09
N GLU A 183 -0.44 21.98 17.24
CA GLU A 183 0.83 21.32 17.57
C GLU A 183 1.04 20.11 16.66
N TRP A 184 -0.01 19.34 16.36
CA TRP A 184 0.04 18.29 15.35
C TRP A 184 0.40 18.84 13.96
N ALA A 185 -0.22 19.96 13.54
CA ALA A 185 0.09 20.59 12.26
C ALA A 185 1.55 21.10 12.21
N TYR A 186 2.07 21.62 13.33
CA TYR A 186 3.49 22.01 13.44
C TYR A 186 4.43 20.80 13.36
N ALA A 187 4.09 19.69 14.01
CA ALA A 187 4.88 18.46 13.91
C ALA A 187 4.91 17.94 12.46
N ARG A 188 3.77 17.92 11.77
CA ARG A 188 3.72 17.55 10.34
C ARG A 188 4.47 18.50 9.43
N MET A 189 4.53 19.79 9.77
CA MET A 189 5.40 20.74 9.07
C MET A 189 6.89 20.39 9.29
N GLY A 190 7.27 19.94 10.49
CA GLY A 190 8.62 19.46 10.81
C GLY A 190 9.03 18.20 10.04
N ASP A 191 8.08 17.32 9.71
CA ASP A 191 8.35 16.10 8.96
C ASP A 191 8.78 16.35 7.49
N ARG A 192 8.54 17.55 6.93
CA ARG A 192 8.75 17.81 5.49
C ARG A 192 10.21 17.87 5.05
N PHE A 193 11.12 18.27 5.91
CA PHE A 193 12.52 18.49 5.55
C PHE A 193 13.48 17.76 6.50
N ILE A 194 13.25 16.46 6.65
CA ILE A 194 14.10 15.56 7.44
C ILE A 194 15.17 14.85 6.61
N SER A 195 15.11 15.02 5.28
CA SER A 195 16.05 14.45 4.32
C SER A 195 16.38 15.47 3.23
N ARG A 196 17.51 15.30 2.56
CA ARG A 196 17.93 16.14 1.44
C ARG A 196 18.45 15.29 0.30
N VAL A 197 17.51 14.70 -0.44
CA VAL A 197 17.79 13.81 -1.57
C VAL A 197 18.04 14.63 -2.84
N PRO A 198 19.15 14.40 -3.58
CA PRO A 198 19.41 15.07 -4.86
C PRO A 198 18.35 14.74 -5.90
N ALA A 199 17.99 15.70 -6.75
CA ALA A 199 17.03 15.56 -7.83
C ALA A 199 17.34 14.39 -8.79
N ALA A 200 18.61 14.13 -9.09
CA ALA A 200 19.02 13.02 -9.94
C ALA A 200 18.64 11.65 -9.36
N ILE A 201 18.72 11.49 -8.02
CA ILE A 201 18.32 10.24 -7.34
C ILE A 201 16.80 10.10 -7.36
N GLN A 202 16.05 11.17 -7.09
CA GLN A 202 14.58 11.16 -7.18
C GLN A 202 14.12 10.74 -8.56
N GLN A 203 14.75 11.30 -9.60
CA GLN A 203 14.42 10.96 -10.99
C GLN A 203 14.77 9.50 -11.35
N ASP A 204 15.89 8.99 -10.85
CA ASP A 204 16.29 7.59 -11.07
C ASP A 204 15.32 6.61 -10.39
N ILE A 205 14.87 6.92 -9.18
CA ILE A 205 13.85 6.15 -8.46
C ILE A 205 12.52 6.17 -9.22
N SER A 206 12.03 7.35 -9.61
CA SER A 206 10.78 7.49 -10.37
C SER A 206 10.80 6.67 -11.66
N LYS A 207 11.91 6.75 -12.39
CA LYS A 207 12.11 5.95 -13.61
C LYS A 207 12.09 4.44 -13.31
N THR A 208 12.83 4.01 -12.29
CA THR A 208 12.94 2.59 -11.96
C THR A 208 11.62 1.99 -11.53
N LEU A 209 10.86 2.69 -10.68
CA LEU A 209 9.53 2.25 -10.25
C LEU A 209 8.53 2.22 -11.43
N THR A 210 8.58 3.22 -12.32
CA THR A 210 7.74 3.22 -13.53
C THR A 210 8.07 2.05 -14.47
N GLU A 211 9.34 1.69 -14.61
CA GLU A 211 9.76 0.50 -15.39
C GLU A 211 9.27 -0.80 -14.75
N ALA A 212 9.24 -0.88 -13.42
CA ALA A 212 8.72 -2.03 -12.69
C ALA A 212 7.20 -2.17 -12.82
N ASP A 213 6.46 -1.07 -12.67
CA ASP A 213 5.02 -1.02 -12.89
C ASP A 213 4.65 -1.43 -14.33
N ALA A 214 5.38 -0.92 -15.32
CA ALA A 214 5.22 -1.30 -16.72
C ALA A 214 5.49 -2.80 -16.96
N TYR A 215 6.50 -3.37 -16.30
CA TYR A 215 6.78 -4.81 -16.40
C TYR A 215 5.61 -5.65 -15.87
N ILE A 216 5.04 -5.29 -14.74
CA ILE A 216 3.90 -6.02 -14.15
C ILE A 216 2.62 -5.80 -14.99
N SER A 217 2.32 -4.57 -15.36
CA SER A 217 1.09 -4.25 -16.09
C SER A 217 1.06 -4.81 -17.52
N ASP A 218 2.23 -5.08 -18.11
CA ASP A 218 2.35 -5.70 -19.44
C ASP A 218 2.61 -7.22 -19.37
N TYR A 219 2.60 -7.84 -18.21
CA TYR A 219 2.82 -9.28 -18.06
C TYR A 219 1.49 -10.04 -18.11
N ASN A 220 1.11 -10.51 -19.29
CA ASN A 220 -0.18 -11.16 -19.51
C ASN A 220 -0.04 -12.62 -19.97
N ILE A 221 -0.93 -13.46 -19.48
CA ILE A 221 -1.10 -14.85 -19.91
C ILE A 221 -2.40 -14.95 -20.73
N LEU A 222 -2.31 -15.53 -21.92
CA LEU A 222 -3.49 -15.88 -22.74
C LEU A 222 -4.02 -17.22 -22.26
N MET A 223 -5.09 -17.19 -21.49
CA MET A 223 -5.64 -18.36 -20.80
C MET A 223 -6.26 -19.38 -21.76
N ASP A 224 -6.84 -18.91 -22.85
CA ASP A 224 -7.39 -19.76 -23.90
C ASP A 224 -6.32 -20.63 -24.62
N ASN A 225 -5.05 -20.31 -24.49
CA ASN A 225 -3.94 -21.11 -24.99
C ASN A 225 -3.43 -22.17 -24.01
N LEU A 226 -3.96 -22.20 -22.78
CA LEU A 226 -3.60 -23.23 -21.81
C LEU A 226 -4.26 -24.56 -22.18
N ARG A 227 -3.48 -25.64 -22.04
CA ARG A 227 -3.98 -27.03 -22.19
C ARG A 227 -3.76 -27.81 -20.90
N ASN A 228 -4.71 -28.64 -20.53
CA ASN A 228 -4.56 -29.65 -19.51
C ASN A 228 -3.79 -30.88 -20.07
N ASP A 229 -3.56 -31.90 -19.24
CA ASP A 229 -2.88 -33.14 -19.65
C ASP A 229 -3.64 -33.96 -20.69
N ALA A 230 -4.95 -33.75 -20.80
CA ALA A 230 -5.77 -34.35 -21.85
C ALA A 230 -5.72 -33.57 -23.17
N GLY A 231 -5.03 -32.40 -23.21
CA GLY A 231 -4.93 -31.52 -24.37
C GLY A 231 -6.14 -30.58 -24.53
N GLU A 232 -7.02 -30.50 -23.56
CA GLU A 232 -8.23 -29.68 -23.60
C GLU A 232 -7.93 -28.25 -23.16
N GLN A 233 -8.60 -27.28 -23.80
CA GLN A 233 -8.57 -25.85 -23.47
C GLN A 233 -9.83 -25.52 -22.65
N LEU A 234 -9.66 -25.16 -21.39
CA LEU A 234 -10.76 -24.96 -20.44
C LEU A 234 -11.24 -23.53 -20.31
N PHE A 235 -10.46 -22.57 -20.77
CA PHE A 235 -10.76 -21.14 -20.62
C PHE A 235 -11.40 -20.57 -21.88
N PRO A 236 -12.28 -19.55 -21.75
CA PRO A 236 -12.94 -18.92 -22.87
C PRO A 236 -11.96 -18.34 -23.90
N GLU A 237 -12.34 -18.37 -25.19
CA GLU A 237 -11.57 -17.77 -26.28
C GLU A 237 -11.29 -16.29 -26.04
N GLY A 238 -10.05 -15.88 -26.22
CA GLY A 238 -9.58 -14.50 -26.06
C GLY A 238 -9.36 -14.08 -24.59
N MET A 239 -9.52 -14.98 -23.62
CA MET A 239 -9.29 -14.66 -22.22
C MET A 239 -7.80 -14.37 -22.00
N LYS A 240 -7.50 -13.15 -21.57
CA LYS A 240 -6.17 -12.64 -21.28
C LYS A 240 -6.14 -12.11 -19.85
N LEU A 241 -5.24 -12.64 -19.02
CA LEU A 241 -5.12 -12.28 -17.62
C LEU A 241 -3.75 -11.71 -17.32
N ILE A 242 -3.73 -10.59 -16.61
CA ILE A 242 -2.50 -10.03 -16.04
C ILE A 242 -1.96 -10.94 -14.93
N THR A 243 -0.64 -11.05 -14.84
CA THR A 243 0.01 -11.84 -13.78
C THR A 243 -0.47 -11.43 -12.40
N HIS A 244 -0.61 -12.40 -11.52
CA HIS A 244 -1.10 -12.38 -10.17
C HIS A 244 -2.55 -11.86 -10.05
N TRP A 245 -2.83 -10.58 -10.19
CA TRP A 245 -4.18 -10.04 -9.92
C TRP A 245 -5.26 -10.70 -10.77
N GLY A 246 -5.07 -10.73 -12.09
CA GLY A 246 -6.02 -11.37 -13.00
C GLY A 246 -6.11 -12.88 -12.79
N LEU A 247 -4.96 -13.55 -12.57
CA LEU A 247 -4.91 -14.98 -12.29
C LEU A 247 -5.63 -15.32 -10.97
N ARG A 248 -5.39 -14.52 -9.90
CA ARG A 248 -6.04 -14.70 -8.61
C ARG A 248 -7.55 -14.51 -8.69
N ASP A 249 -7.99 -13.47 -9.37
CA ASP A 249 -9.41 -13.16 -9.49
C ASP A 249 -10.13 -14.22 -10.31
N GLU A 250 -9.52 -14.74 -11.37
CA GLU A 250 -10.06 -15.86 -12.12
C GLU A 250 -10.10 -17.15 -11.28
N LEU A 251 -9.06 -17.42 -10.51
CA LEU A 251 -9.06 -18.55 -9.57
C LEU A 251 -10.24 -18.44 -8.57
N LYS A 252 -10.46 -17.23 -8.02
CA LYS A 252 -11.59 -16.95 -7.11
C LYS A 252 -12.94 -17.15 -7.79
N SER A 253 -13.11 -16.78 -9.06
CA SER A 253 -14.38 -16.93 -9.79
C SER A 253 -14.73 -18.40 -10.05
N ASN A 254 -13.73 -19.25 -10.22
CA ASN A 254 -13.90 -20.66 -10.51
C ASN A 254 -14.46 -21.50 -9.34
N TYR A 255 -14.59 -20.95 -8.11
CA TYR A 255 -15.37 -21.59 -7.05
C TYR A 255 -16.88 -21.69 -7.39
N ALA A 256 -17.37 -20.87 -8.32
CA ALA A 256 -18.75 -20.93 -8.80
C ALA A 256 -18.96 -21.91 -9.98
N ASP A 257 -17.89 -22.46 -10.55
CA ASP A 257 -17.95 -23.42 -11.67
C ASP A 257 -17.94 -24.87 -11.14
N PRO A 258 -19.11 -25.57 -11.11
CA PRO A 258 -19.18 -26.93 -10.56
C PRO A 258 -18.65 -28.00 -11.51
N GLU A 259 -18.41 -27.69 -12.79
CA GLU A 259 -18.01 -28.67 -13.80
C GLU A 259 -16.51 -28.82 -13.94
N CYS A 260 -15.80 -27.70 -14.16
CA CYS A 260 -14.35 -27.69 -14.38
C CYS A 260 -13.58 -26.68 -13.51
N GLY A 261 -14.25 -26.03 -12.53
CA GLY A 261 -13.65 -24.98 -11.70
C GLY A 261 -12.38 -25.43 -11.00
N VAL A 262 -12.38 -26.58 -10.34
CA VAL A 262 -11.20 -27.11 -9.62
C VAL A 262 -10.02 -27.38 -10.57
N GLU A 263 -10.29 -27.87 -11.77
CA GLU A 263 -9.25 -28.12 -12.76
C GLU A 263 -8.64 -26.81 -13.27
N LYS A 264 -9.47 -25.81 -13.57
CA LYS A 264 -9.01 -24.46 -13.91
C LYS A 264 -8.18 -23.83 -12.77
N GLN A 265 -8.62 -23.99 -11.52
CA GLN A 265 -7.88 -23.49 -10.34
C GLN A 265 -6.50 -24.13 -10.24
N ARG A 266 -6.38 -25.44 -10.43
CA ARG A 266 -5.09 -26.15 -10.44
C ARG A 266 -4.19 -25.69 -11.59
N MET A 267 -4.74 -25.45 -12.78
CA MET A 267 -3.98 -24.91 -13.90
C MET A 267 -3.46 -23.51 -13.60
N ILE A 268 -4.29 -22.60 -13.06
CA ILE A 268 -3.88 -21.25 -12.65
C ILE A 268 -2.79 -21.31 -11.57
N TYR A 269 -2.99 -22.16 -10.56
CA TYR A 269 -2.01 -22.36 -9.50
C TYR A 269 -0.65 -22.81 -10.08
N LYS A 270 -0.65 -23.72 -11.05
CA LYS A 270 0.58 -24.14 -11.72
C LYS A 270 1.25 -23.04 -12.53
N VAL A 271 0.45 -22.21 -13.23
CA VAL A 271 0.98 -21.00 -13.90
C VAL A 271 1.68 -20.09 -12.90
N MET A 272 1.07 -19.86 -11.73
CA MET A 272 1.68 -19.02 -10.69
C MET A 272 2.99 -19.60 -10.18
N GLN A 273 3.07 -20.92 -9.95
CA GLN A 273 4.34 -21.58 -9.57
C GLN A 273 5.43 -21.37 -10.62
N ARG A 274 5.08 -21.49 -11.93
CA ARG A 274 6.02 -21.24 -13.05
C ARG A 274 6.49 -19.80 -13.12
N ILE A 275 5.66 -18.84 -12.75
CA ILE A 275 6.05 -17.43 -12.66
C ILE A 275 7.01 -17.20 -11.50
N ILE A 276 6.75 -17.78 -10.32
CA ILE A 276 7.58 -17.61 -9.13
C ILE A 276 8.98 -18.21 -9.36
N ASP A 277 9.07 -19.43 -9.85
CA ASP A 277 10.34 -20.11 -10.09
C ASP A 277 11.00 -19.70 -11.40
N GLN A 278 10.34 -18.83 -12.19
CA GLN A 278 10.82 -18.31 -13.47
C GLN A 278 11.09 -19.40 -14.53
N SER A 279 10.47 -20.58 -14.36
CA SER A 279 10.49 -21.64 -15.36
C SER A 279 9.47 -21.44 -16.49
N ILE A 280 8.60 -20.44 -16.36
CA ILE A 280 7.60 -20.09 -17.38
C ILE A 280 8.30 -19.80 -18.73
N PRO A 281 7.82 -20.37 -19.85
CA PRO A 281 8.37 -20.06 -21.17
C PRO A 281 8.12 -18.61 -21.58
N ARG A 282 9.12 -17.91 -22.08
CA ARG A 282 8.96 -16.52 -22.60
C ARG A 282 7.95 -16.44 -23.73
N GLU A 283 7.84 -17.52 -24.49
CA GLU A 283 6.95 -17.65 -25.65
C GLU A 283 5.46 -17.59 -25.33
N VAL A 284 5.08 -17.78 -24.05
CA VAL A 284 3.69 -17.73 -23.59
C VAL A 284 3.30 -16.43 -22.88
N ILE A 285 4.28 -15.56 -22.65
CA ILE A 285 4.05 -14.25 -22.06
C ILE A 285 3.70 -13.25 -23.17
N ASN A 286 2.56 -12.59 -23.06
CA ASN A 286 2.06 -11.63 -24.06
C ASN A 286 1.90 -12.22 -25.49
N SER A 287 1.86 -13.52 -25.65
CA SER A 287 1.85 -14.19 -26.93
C SER A 287 0.70 -15.18 -27.05
N GLY A 288 -0.05 -15.10 -28.17
CA GLY A 288 -1.10 -16.03 -28.55
C GLY A 288 -0.66 -17.07 -29.59
N SER A 289 0.64 -17.13 -29.91
CA SER A 289 1.13 -17.95 -31.04
C SER A 289 1.29 -19.43 -30.71
N HIS A 290 1.22 -19.80 -29.41
CA HIS A 290 1.52 -21.15 -28.94
C HIS A 290 0.51 -21.58 -27.89
N THR A 291 0.16 -22.85 -27.88
CA THR A 291 -0.54 -23.43 -26.73
C THR A 291 0.49 -24.02 -25.74
N TRP A 292 0.15 -24.06 -24.47
CA TRP A 292 1.04 -24.42 -23.38
C TRP A 292 0.36 -25.29 -22.33
N ASN A 293 1.03 -26.36 -21.93
CA ASN A 293 0.63 -27.14 -20.75
C ASN A 293 1.48 -26.65 -19.56
N PRO A 294 0.92 -25.98 -18.55
CA PRO A 294 1.67 -25.48 -17.41
C PRO A 294 2.18 -26.63 -16.50
N GLU A 295 1.58 -27.82 -16.51
CA GLU A 295 2.01 -28.97 -15.70
C GLU A 295 3.31 -29.55 -16.26
N THR A 296 3.35 -29.92 -17.55
CA THR A 296 4.55 -30.46 -18.21
C THR A 296 5.56 -29.39 -18.58
N ASN A 297 5.12 -28.11 -18.66
CA ASN A 297 5.88 -26.96 -19.15
C ASN A 297 6.24 -27.03 -20.65
N GLU A 298 5.52 -27.84 -21.43
CA GLU A 298 5.70 -27.96 -22.86
C GLU A 298 4.85 -26.93 -23.60
N ILE A 299 5.44 -26.29 -24.61
CA ILE A 299 4.69 -25.47 -25.57
C ILE A 299 4.44 -26.28 -26.84
N PHE A 300 3.35 -25.98 -27.56
CA PHE A 300 2.94 -26.71 -28.74
C PHE A 300 2.86 -25.75 -29.94
N ILE A 301 3.54 -26.14 -31.03
CA ILE A 301 3.52 -25.43 -32.31
C ILE A 301 3.03 -26.44 -33.36
N ASP A 302 1.94 -26.13 -34.04
CA ASP A 302 1.33 -27.01 -35.06
C ASP A 302 1.07 -28.45 -34.55
N GLY A 303 0.92 -28.61 -33.23
CA GLY A 303 0.67 -29.89 -32.56
C GLY A 303 1.93 -30.62 -32.07
N ASP A 304 3.12 -30.18 -32.43
CA ASP A 304 4.38 -30.72 -31.94
C ASP A 304 4.81 -30.08 -30.61
N ALA A 305 5.14 -30.90 -29.62
CA ALA A 305 5.64 -30.43 -28.32
C ALA A 305 7.10 -30.00 -28.42
N ILE A 306 7.39 -28.81 -27.91
CA ILE A 306 8.76 -28.30 -27.79
C ILE A 306 9.01 -27.76 -26.36
N THR A 307 10.29 -27.72 -25.97
CA THR A 307 10.67 -27.06 -24.71
C THR A 307 10.81 -25.55 -24.95
N GLY A 308 10.08 -24.75 -24.17
CA GLY A 308 10.19 -23.31 -24.23
C GLY A 308 11.45 -22.76 -23.57
N THR A 309 11.73 -21.48 -23.80
CA THR A 309 12.87 -20.77 -23.20
C THR A 309 12.42 -20.16 -21.87
N PRO A 310 12.99 -20.57 -20.73
CA PRO A 310 12.61 -20.01 -19.41
C PRO A 310 12.80 -18.50 -19.34
N GLU A 311 12.00 -17.82 -18.52
CA GLU A 311 12.19 -16.40 -18.20
C GLU A 311 13.46 -16.14 -17.36
N GLU A 312 13.99 -17.16 -16.71
CA GLU A 312 15.23 -17.19 -15.90
C GLU A 312 15.11 -16.41 -14.59
N THR A 313 15.50 -15.11 -14.58
CA THR A 313 15.54 -14.27 -13.37
C THR A 313 14.91 -12.90 -13.58
N ARG A 314 14.19 -12.69 -14.66
CA ARG A 314 13.72 -11.35 -15.07
C ARG A 314 12.89 -10.65 -13.99
N ARG A 315 11.96 -11.37 -13.34
CA ARG A 315 11.15 -10.87 -12.22
C ARG A 315 12.03 -10.35 -11.08
N TYR A 316 13.04 -11.10 -10.73
CA TYR A 316 13.95 -10.78 -9.63
C TYR A 316 15.00 -9.73 -9.99
N GLU A 317 15.33 -9.57 -11.29
CA GLU A 317 16.12 -8.44 -11.77
C GLU A 317 15.37 -7.11 -11.58
N VAL A 318 14.07 -7.08 -11.86
CA VAL A 318 13.22 -5.90 -11.65
C VAL A 318 13.15 -5.59 -10.15
N PHE A 319 12.89 -6.58 -9.30
CA PHE A 319 12.86 -6.40 -7.86
C PHE A 319 14.19 -5.85 -7.33
N LEU A 320 15.31 -6.46 -7.73
CA LEU A 320 16.64 -6.03 -7.29
C LEU A 320 16.98 -4.60 -7.73
N LYS A 321 16.54 -4.19 -8.92
CA LYS A 321 16.67 -2.79 -9.36
C LYS A 321 15.92 -1.83 -8.44
N ASN A 322 14.69 -2.17 -8.04
CA ASN A 322 13.92 -1.37 -7.10
C ASN A 322 14.62 -1.27 -5.74
N PHE A 323 15.15 -2.37 -5.22
CA PHE A 323 15.94 -2.35 -3.99
C PHE A 323 17.13 -1.38 -4.10
N HIS A 324 17.92 -1.48 -5.16
CA HIS A 324 19.07 -0.60 -5.35
C HIS A 324 18.66 0.87 -5.53
N ALA A 325 17.56 1.15 -6.23
CA ALA A 325 17.03 2.50 -6.38
C ALA A 325 16.60 3.08 -5.02
N MET A 326 15.79 2.35 -4.26
CA MET A 326 15.30 2.80 -2.95
C MET A 326 16.43 2.94 -1.91
N ARG A 327 17.44 2.07 -1.98
CA ARG A 327 18.61 2.12 -1.11
C ARG A 327 19.47 3.37 -1.30
N GLN A 328 19.41 4.02 -2.48
CA GLN A 328 20.09 5.30 -2.67
C GLN A 328 19.62 6.38 -1.69
N LEU A 329 18.40 6.27 -1.16
CA LEU A 329 17.85 7.20 -0.18
C LEU A 329 18.51 7.08 1.21
N ASP A 330 19.11 5.94 1.53
CA ASP A 330 19.66 5.64 2.86
C ASP A 330 20.69 6.68 3.31
N ALA A 331 21.56 7.09 2.39
CA ALA A 331 22.58 8.10 2.64
C ALA A 331 22.03 9.51 2.90
N TYR A 332 20.78 9.76 2.57
CA TYR A 332 20.14 11.08 2.65
C TYR A 332 19.01 11.15 3.68
N SER A 333 18.72 10.05 4.36
CA SER A 333 17.60 9.91 5.32
C SER A 333 18.13 9.56 6.72
N PRO A 334 18.75 10.51 7.44
CA PRO A 334 19.44 10.22 8.71
C PRO A 334 18.50 9.69 9.80
N HIS A 335 17.23 10.07 9.80
CA HIS A 335 16.22 9.59 10.76
C HIS A 335 15.67 8.21 10.43
N TYR A 336 15.64 7.85 9.13
CA TYR A 336 15.08 6.61 8.61
C TYR A 336 16.05 5.97 7.60
N PRO A 337 17.14 5.33 8.09
CA PRO A 337 18.30 4.95 7.28
C PRO A 337 18.08 3.77 6.34
N THR A 338 16.95 3.08 6.43
CA THR A 338 16.61 1.95 5.55
C THR A 338 15.22 2.12 4.95
N GLN A 339 14.92 1.41 3.85
CA GLN A 339 13.57 1.40 3.30
C GLN A 339 12.55 0.80 4.29
N LEU A 340 12.95 -0.16 5.12
CA LEU A 340 12.13 -0.70 6.20
C LEU A 340 11.72 0.39 7.19
N THR A 341 12.68 1.16 7.71
CA THR A 341 12.35 2.25 8.65
C THR A 341 11.55 3.37 7.99
N ARG A 342 11.78 3.66 6.70
CA ARG A 342 10.94 4.60 5.94
C ARG A 342 9.52 4.10 5.75
N ALA A 343 9.35 2.81 5.46
CA ALA A 343 8.02 2.22 5.27
C ALA A 343 7.24 2.15 6.58
N PHE A 344 7.84 1.64 7.65
CA PHE A 344 7.13 1.39 8.91
C PHE A 344 7.10 2.58 9.86
N ASP A 345 8.25 3.22 10.13
CA ASP A 345 8.32 4.28 11.14
C ASP A 345 7.96 5.67 10.57
N ALA A 346 8.25 5.91 9.27
CA ALA A 346 7.95 7.21 8.66
C ALA A 346 6.61 7.24 7.92
N THR A 347 6.28 6.21 7.12
CA THR A 347 5.08 6.21 6.26
C THR A 347 3.89 5.56 6.94
N MET A 348 4.06 4.33 7.44
CA MET A 348 2.97 3.63 8.14
C MET A 348 2.75 4.19 9.55
N GLU A 349 3.79 4.71 10.19
CA GLU A 349 3.81 5.16 11.59
C GLU A 349 3.28 4.08 12.57
N VAL A 350 3.56 2.82 12.24
CA VAL A 350 3.42 1.65 13.13
C VAL A 350 4.75 0.88 13.04
N PRO A 351 5.45 0.66 14.17
CA PRO A 351 6.72 -0.04 14.16
C PRO A 351 6.61 -1.42 13.51
N GLN A 352 7.59 -1.80 12.69
CA GLN A 352 7.61 -3.09 11.97
C GLN A 352 7.28 -4.27 12.90
N LYS A 353 7.94 -4.34 14.07
CA LYS A 353 7.73 -5.40 15.06
C LYS A 353 6.27 -5.53 15.53
N ASP A 354 5.54 -4.39 15.61
CA ASP A 354 4.15 -4.38 16.06
C ASP A 354 3.22 -4.84 14.93
N VAL A 355 3.54 -4.50 13.67
CA VAL A 355 2.87 -5.01 12.47
C VAL A 355 3.04 -6.53 12.36
N GLU A 356 4.27 -7.02 12.47
CA GLU A 356 4.55 -8.47 12.46
C GLU A 356 3.86 -9.22 13.61
N ALA A 357 3.81 -8.62 14.80
CA ALA A 357 3.12 -9.22 15.94
C ALA A 357 1.61 -9.38 15.69
N LEU A 358 0.96 -8.41 15.06
CA LEU A 358 -0.44 -8.53 14.64
C LEU A 358 -0.63 -9.66 13.62
N PHE A 359 0.25 -9.75 12.62
CA PHE A 359 0.16 -10.76 11.56
C PHE A 359 0.39 -12.17 12.13
N VAL A 360 1.48 -12.37 12.85
CA VAL A 360 1.78 -13.66 13.50
C VAL A 360 0.69 -14.07 14.48
N GLY A 361 0.13 -13.09 15.22
CA GLY A 361 -0.96 -13.33 16.15
C GLY A 361 -2.21 -13.91 15.48
N LEU A 362 -2.65 -13.35 14.36
CA LEU A 362 -3.79 -13.87 13.60
C LEU A 362 -3.45 -15.20 12.92
N LEU A 363 -2.31 -15.28 12.22
CA LEU A 363 -1.87 -16.48 11.52
C LEU A 363 -1.74 -17.70 12.44
N SER A 364 -1.39 -17.49 13.70
CA SER A 364 -1.22 -18.55 14.72
C SER A 364 -2.49 -18.80 15.55
N SER A 365 -3.57 -18.07 15.28
CA SER A 365 -4.81 -18.17 16.08
C SER A 365 -5.53 -19.52 15.85
N PRO A 366 -6.23 -20.05 16.86
CA PRO A 366 -6.99 -21.30 16.71
C PRO A 366 -8.09 -21.22 15.66
N GLN A 367 -8.67 -20.01 15.46
CA GLN A 367 -9.70 -19.75 14.46
C GLN A 367 -9.27 -20.11 13.04
N VAL A 368 -7.98 -20.03 12.71
CA VAL A 368 -7.47 -20.42 11.37
C VAL A 368 -7.87 -21.86 11.03
N LYS A 369 -7.65 -22.80 11.93
CA LYS A 369 -7.99 -24.22 11.70
C LYS A 369 -9.50 -24.46 11.68
N GLU A 370 -10.24 -23.73 12.49
CA GLU A 370 -11.69 -23.86 12.55
C GLU A 370 -12.35 -23.32 11.28
N VAL A 371 -11.92 -22.17 10.76
CA VAL A 371 -12.39 -21.60 9.50
C VAL A 371 -11.99 -22.49 8.32
N ALA A 372 -10.76 -23.01 8.30
CA ALA A 372 -10.30 -23.93 7.26
C ALA A 372 -11.16 -25.21 7.24
N SER A 373 -11.46 -25.80 8.40
CA SER A 373 -12.34 -26.96 8.50
C SER A 373 -13.75 -26.66 8.01
N PHE A 374 -14.26 -25.44 8.29
CA PHE A 374 -15.53 -25.00 7.79
C PHE A 374 -15.53 -24.83 6.26
N ILE A 375 -14.47 -24.28 5.68
CA ILE A 375 -14.29 -24.18 4.21
C ILE A 375 -14.24 -25.58 3.59
N ALA A 376 -13.44 -26.50 4.13
CA ALA A 376 -13.33 -27.87 3.64
C ALA A 376 -14.70 -28.60 3.63
N SER A 377 -15.49 -28.41 4.69
CA SER A 377 -16.86 -28.93 4.77
C SER A 377 -17.76 -28.37 3.67
N ARG A 378 -17.66 -27.07 3.36
CA ARG A 378 -18.43 -26.42 2.29
C ARG A 378 -18.02 -26.91 0.89
N LEU A 379 -16.73 -27.11 0.68
CA LEU A 379 -16.17 -27.60 -0.58
C LEU A 379 -16.40 -29.11 -0.76
N GLY A 380 -16.66 -29.86 0.32
CA GLY A 380 -16.81 -31.32 0.29
C GLY A 380 -15.51 -32.04 -0.05
N ARG A 381 -14.36 -31.41 0.14
CA ARG A 381 -13.02 -31.95 -0.11
C ARG A 381 -11.99 -31.39 0.87
N GLU A 382 -10.84 -32.02 0.97
CA GLU A 382 -9.67 -31.44 1.63
C GLU A 382 -9.23 -30.17 0.91
N LEU A 383 -8.63 -29.24 1.68
CA LEU A 383 -8.13 -28.00 1.11
C LEU A 383 -6.83 -28.25 0.33
N GLU A 384 -6.66 -27.49 -0.72
CA GLU A 384 -5.45 -27.40 -1.52
C GLU A 384 -4.78 -26.03 -1.34
N PRO A 385 -3.48 -25.84 -1.62
CA PRO A 385 -2.78 -24.58 -1.37
C PRO A 385 -3.46 -23.33 -1.95
N PHE A 386 -4.10 -23.44 -3.10
CA PHE A 386 -4.82 -22.33 -3.73
C PHE A 386 -6.13 -21.97 -3.02
N ASP A 387 -6.64 -22.78 -2.07
CA ASP A 387 -7.80 -22.44 -1.25
C ASP A 387 -7.51 -21.30 -0.24
N ILE A 388 -6.26 -20.86 -0.14
CA ILE A 388 -5.91 -19.59 0.52
C ILE A 388 -6.77 -18.44 -0.05
N TRP A 389 -7.17 -18.52 -1.32
CA TRP A 389 -8.04 -17.56 -2.00
C TRP A 389 -9.51 -17.93 -2.01
N TYR A 390 -9.96 -18.82 -1.11
CA TYR A 390 -11.36 -19.17 -1.03
C TYR A 390 -12.27 -17.94 -0.89
N ASN A 391 -13.31 -17.86 -1.76
CA ASN A 391 -14.17 -16.68 -1.88
C ASN A 391 -15.64 -16.95 -1.55
N GLY A 392 -15.98 -18.15 -1.07
CA GLY A 392 -17.38 -18.58 -0.84
C GLY A 392 -18.04 -17.98 0.40
N PHE A 393 -17.39 -17.02 1.10
CA PHE A 393 -18.00 -16.29 2.19
C PHE A 393 -18.64 -14.96 1.77
N LYS A 394 -18.38 -14.47 0.56
CA LYS A 394 -18.98 -13.24 0.08
C LYS A 394 -20.50 -13.38 -0.04
N GLY A 395 -21.21 -12.49 0.59
CA GLY A 395 -22.68 -12.39 0.47
C GLY A 395 -23.05 -11.95 -0.95
N GLY A 396 -23.83 -12.70 -1.62
CA GLY A 396 -24.22 -12.55 -3.03
C GLY A 396 -24.57 -13.93 -3.60
N GLU A 397 -24.51 -14.94 -2.74
CA GLU A 397 -24.92 -16.30 -3.07
C GLU A 397 -26.34 -16.31 -3.63
N GLY A 398 -26.45 -16.63 -4.92
CA GLY A 398 -27.71 -16.77 -5.62
C GLY A 398 -27.97 -15.79 -6.77
N ILE A 399 -27.15 -14.71 -6.93
CA ILE A 399 -27.27 -13.84 -8.09
C ILE A 399 -26.11 -14.16 -9.03
N PRO A 400 -26.35 -14.79 -10.20
CA PRO A 400 -25.28 -15.05 -11.16
C PRO A 400 -24.57 -13.77 -11.60
N GLU A 401 -23.24 -13.82 -11.73
CA GLU A 401 -22.43 -12.67 -12.16
C GLU A 401 -22.91 -12.07 -13.49
N GLU A 402 -23.38 -12.91 -14.41
CA GLU A 402 -23.96 -12.45 -15.67
C GLU A 402 -25.19 -11.54 -15.48
N GLN A 403 -26.03 -11.82 -14.47
CA GLN A 403 -27.17 -10.97 -14.16
C GLN A 403 -26.74 -9.65 -13.52
N LEU A 404 -25.72 -9.68 -12.65
CA LEU A 404 -25.12 -8.47 -12.06
C LEU A 404 -24.44 -7.63 -13.15
N THR A 405 -23.69 -8.25 -14.05
CA THR A 405 -23.08 -7.59 -15.21
C THR A 405 -24.13 -6.97 -16.13
N ALA A 406 -25.21 -7.68 -16.43
CA ALA A 406 -26.31 -7.12 -17.24
C ALA A 406 -26.99 -5.92 -16.56
N LEU A 407 -27.04 -5.89 -15.23
CA LEU A 407 -27.55 -4.75 -14.46
C LEU A 407 -26.59 -3.56 -14.50
N THR A 408 -25.32 -3.78 -14.21
CA THR A 408 -24.28 -2.72 -14.14
C THR A 408 -24.00 -2.14 -15.53
N SER A 409 -23.86 -2.96 -16.57
CA SER A 409 -23.64 -2.48 -17.94
C SER A 409 -24.78 -1.61 -18.47
N ARG A 410 -26.02 -1.97 -18.13
CA ARG A 410 -27.19 -1.14 -18.48
C ARG A 410 -27.23 0.16 -17.69
N LYS A 411 -26.82 0.15 -16.40
CA LYS A 411 -26.84 1.32 -15.53
C LYS A 411 -25.70 2.27 -15.84
N TYR A 412 -24.54 1.75 -16.18
CA TYR A 412 -23.29 2.50 -16.44
C TYR A 412 -22.72 2.14 -17.82
N PRO A 413 -23.38 2.60 -18.91
CA PRO A 413 -22.92 2.34 -20.27
C PRO A 413 -21.60 3.07 -20.60
N ASP A 414 -21.26 4.13 -19.86
CA ASP A 414 -20.07 4.95 -20.04
C ASP A 414 -19.66 5.64 -18.73
N VAL A 415 -18.48 6.30 -18.73
CA VAL A 415 -17.94 7.04 -17.58
C VAL A 415 -18.87 8.14 -17.09
N ALA A 416 -19.56 8.82 -17.99
CA ALA A 416 -20.46 9.95 -17.65
C ALA A 416 -21.69 9.45 -16.87
N ALA A 417 -22.19 8.25 -17.17
CA ALA A 417 -23.30 7.64 -16.45
C ALA A 417 -22.91 7.34 -15.00
N LEU A 418 -21.70 6.84 -14.76
CA LEU A 418 -21.19 6.62 -13.40
C LEU A 418 -20.97 7.97 -12.67
N GLU A 419 -20.29 8.92 -13.29
CA GLU A 419 -20.01 10.23 -12.69
C GLU A 419 -21.31 10.95 -12.25
N ASN A 420 -22.34 10.90 -13.09
CA ASN A 420 -23.64 11.49 -12.76
C ASN A 420 -24.36 10.77 -11.61
N ASP A 421 -24.05 9.50 -11.33
CA ASP A 421 -24.69 8.73 -10.24
C ASP A 421 -23.93 8.86 -8.90
N LEU A 422 -22.68 9.32 -8.88
CA LEU A 422 -21.89 9.44 -7.64
C LEU A 422 -22.61 10.17 -6.50
N PRO A 423 -23.33 11.31 -6.74
CA PRO A 423 -24.08 11.95 -5.67
C PRO A 423 -25.20 11.07 -5.10
N HIS A 424 -25.87 10.27 -5.94
CA HIS A 424 -26.92 9.35 -5.50
C HIS A 424 -26.35 8.17 -4.69
N ILE A 425 -25.17 7.70 -5.05
CA ILE A 425 -24.44 6.68 -4.26
C ILE A 425 -24.18 7.20 -2.85
N LEU A 426 -23.65 8.42 -2.71
CA LEU A 426 -23.40 9.02 -1.39
C LEU A 426 -24.70 9.24 -0.58
N VAL A 427 -25.78 9.67 -1.24
CA VAL A 427 -27.08 9.80 -0.56
C VAL A 427 -27.56 8.46 -0.02
N LYS A 428 -27.40 7.35 -0.76
CA LYS A 428 -27.72 6.01 -0.27
C LYS A 428 -26.87 5.60 0.94
N LEU A 429 -25.62 6.04 0.99
CA LEU A 429 -24.69 5.79 2.10
C LEU A 429 -24.91 6.73 3.30
N GLY A 430 -25.88 7.64 3.22
CA GLY A 430 -26.30 8.47 4.37
C GLY A 430 -25.92 9.94 4.29
N TRP A 431 -25.20 10.38 3.26
CA TRP A 431 -24.93 11.83 3.07
C TRP A 431 -26.19 12.60 2.71
N ASN A 432 -26.33 13.81 3.25
CA ASN A 432 -27.37 14.71 2.75
C ASN A 432 -27.07 15.12 1.30
N PRO A 433 -28.10 15.40 0.47
CA PRO A 433 -27.92 15.66 -0.96
C PRO A 433 -27.01 16.87 -1.29
N VAL A 434 -26.92 17.86 -0.41
CA VAL A 434 -26.07 19.05 -0.61
C VAL A 434 -24.61 18.67 -0.43
N LYS A 435 -24.26 17.99 0.68
CA LYS A 435 -22.88 17.54 0.95
C LYS A 435 -22.43 16.47 -0.04
N ALA A 436 -23.33 15.55 -0.42
CA ALA A 436 -23.06 14.56 -1.46
C ALA A 436 -22.66 15.22 -2.79
N LYS A 437 -23.40 16.26 -3.21
CA LYS A 437 -23.08 17.02 -4.41
C LYS A 437 -21.80 17.85 -4.27
N GLU A 438 -21.55 18.42 -3.10
CA GLU A 438 -20.30 19.14 -2.80
C GLU A 438 -19.08 18.21 -2.96
N ILE A 439 -19.06 17.05 -2.30
CA ILE A 439 -17.98 16.08 -2.39
C ILE A 439 -17.79 15.64 -3.85
N THR A 440 -18.85 15.20 -4.51
CA THR A 440 -18.74 14.63 -5.86
C THR A 440 -18.46 15.66 -6.95
N SER A 441 -18.68 16.96 -6.69
CA SER A 441 -18.26 18.01 -7.61
C SER A 441 -16.73 18.15 -7.72
N LEU A 442 -15.99 17.55 -6.80
CA LEU A 442 -14.54 17.49 -6.79
C LEU A 442 -14.00 16.10 -7.20
N ILE A 443 -14.85 15.24 -7.76
CA ILE A 443 -14.48 13.91 -8.25
C ILE A 443 -14.88 13.80 -9.72
N THR A 444 -13.92 13.39 -10.57
CA THR A 444 -14.17 13.05 -11.97
C THR A 444 -13.91 11.57 -12.22
N VAL A 445 -14.61 11.00 -13.21
CA VAL A 445 -14.45 9.59 -13.58
C VAL A 445 -13.72 9.48 -14.91
N ASP A 446 -12.65 8.70 -14.93
CA ASP A 446 -11.85 8.41 -16.13
C ASP A 446 -11.88 6.91 -16.46
N ALA A 447 -11.91 6.55 -17.76
CA ALA A 447 -11.74 5.17 -18.22
C ALA A 447 -10.27 4.75 -18.08
N SER A 448 -9.99 3.70 -17.29
CA SER A 448 -8.62 3.23 -17.07
C SER A 448 -8.18 2.19 -18.11
N ARG A 449 -6.91 2.24 -18.51
CA ARG A 449 -6.25 1.26 -19.37
C ARG A 449 -5.99 -0.06 -18.64
N GLY A 450 -5.53 0.06 -17.39
CA GLY A 450 -5.13 -1.05 -16.53
C GLY A 450 -6.18 -1.39 -15.45
N ALA A 451 -5.72 -1.69 -14.25
CA ALA A 451 -6.57 -1.83 -13.08
C ALA A 451 -7.24 -0.50 -12.72
N GLY A 452 -8.39 -0.57 -12.04
CA GLY A 452 -9.00 0.60 -11.42
C GLY A 452 -8.07 1.18 -10.35
N HIS A 453 -8.11 2.49 -10.17
CA HIS A 453 -7.38 3.18 -9.11
C HIS A 453 -7.93 4.59 -8.87
N ALA A 454 -7.78 5.07 -7.65
CA ALA A 454 -8.10 6.43 -7.27
C ALA A 454 -6.85 7.31 -7.27
N TRP A 455 -6.98 8.54 -7.75
CA TRP A 455 -5.93 9.53 -7.67
C TRP A 455 -6.45 10.78 -6.98
N GLY A 456 -6.01 11.01 -5.74
CA GLY A 456 -6.42 12.16 -4.92
C GLY A 456 -5.92 13.49 -5.46
N ALA A 457 -6.52 14.57 -5.00
CA ALA A 457 -6.00 15.92 -5.20
C ALA A 457 -4.88 16.23 -4.18
N ALA A 458 -3.96 17.11 -4.51
CA ALA A 458 -2.90 17.57 -3.61
C ALA A 458 -3.04 19.06 -3.21
N MET A 459 -4.18 19.68 -3.51
CA MET A 459 -4.58 20.99 -2.97
C MET A 459 -6.10 21.10 -2.88
N ARG A 460 -6.56 21.95 -1.99
CA ARG A 460 -8.00 22.19 -1.79
C ARG A 460 -8.68 22.65 -3.06
N ASN A 461 -9.94 22.23 -3.23
CA ASN A 461 -10.79 22.54 -4.39
C ASN A 461 -10.25 22.03 -5.74
N ASP A 462 -9.27 21.14 -5.76
CA ASP A 462 -8.86 20.45 -6.96
C ASP A 462 -9.59 19.10 -7.14
N LEU A 463 -9.57 18.56 -8.37
CA LEU A 463 -10.26 17.33 -8.71
C LEU A 463 -9.46 16.10 -8.31
N SER A 464 -10.10 15.18 -7.60
CA SER A 464 -9.67 13.79 -7.51
C SER A 464 -10.23 12.97 -8.67
N ARG A 465 -9.58 11.85 -9.02
CA ARG A 465 -9.91 11.07 -10.20
C ARG A 465 -10.22 9.63 -9.83
N LEU A 466 -11.44 9.22 -10.13
CA LEU A 466 -11.87 7.84 -10.07
C LEU A 466 -11.59 7.20 -11.42
N ARG A 467 -10.66 6.25 -11.47
CA ARG A 467 -10.28 5.54 -12.68
C ARG A 467 -10.78 4.11 -12.62
N THR A 468 -11.56 3.70 -13.59
CA THR A 468 -12.18 2.38 -13.64
C THR A 468 -12.35 1.88 -15.05
N ARG A 469 -12.55 0.56 -15.21
CA ARG A 469 -12.77 -0.05 -16.51
C ARG A 469 -14.23 0.05 -16.92
N ILE A 470 -14.48 0.56 -18.12
CA ILE A 470 -15.80 0.53 -18.77
C ILE A 470 -15.56 0.11 -20.22
N GLY A 471 -15.92 -1.12 -20.56
CA GLY A 471 -15.79 -1.64 -21.92
C GLY A 471 -16.85 -1.13 -22.89
N GLU A 472 -16.75 -1.48 -24.17
CA GLU A 472 -17.73 -1.10 -25.22
C GLU A 472 -19.16 -1.55 -24.89
N GLY A 473 -19.31 -2.61 -24.08
CA GLY A 473 -20.62 -3.12 -23.61
C GLY A 473 -21.14 -2.46 -22.34
N GLY A 474 -20.47 -1.45 -21.81
CA GLY A 474 -20.71 -0.85 -20.50
C GLY A 474 -19.88 -1.50 -19.39
N MET A 475 -20.10 -1.05 -18.17
CA MET A 475 -19.39 -1.54 -16.98
C MET A 475 -19.88 -2.91 -16.54
N ASP A 476 -19.01 -3.92 -16.52
CA ASP A 476 -19.32 -5.22 -15.94
C ASP A 476 -19.38 -5.14 -14.40
N TYR A 477 -19.82 -6.21 -13.75
CA TYR A 477 -19.96 -6.20 -12.29
C TYR A 477 -18.61 -6.12 -11.58
N LYS A 478 -17.56 -6.75 -12.12
CA LYS A 478 -16.20 -6.65 -11.55
C LYS A 478 -15.69 -5.21 -11.60
N GLY A 479 -15.84 -4.55 -12.74
CA GLY A 479 -15.50 -3.12 -12.89
C GLY A 479 -16.30 -2.23 -11.95
N TYR A 480 -17.60 -2.52 -11.76
CA TYR A 480 -18.43 -1.78 -10.81
C TYR A 480 -17.98 -1.98 -9.35
N ASN A 481 -17.70 -3.20 -8.93
CA ASN A 481 -17.21 -3.50 -7.58
C ASN A 481 -15.88 -2.77 -7.28
N ILE A 482 -14.97 -2.75 -8.27
CA ILE A 482 -13.73 -1.98 -8.20
C ILE A 482 -14.03 -0.47 -8.17
N ALA A 483 -14.94 0.01 -9.03
CA ALA A 483 -15.30 1.44 -9.06
C ALA A 483 -15.88 1.94 -7.72
N VAL A 484 -16.63 1.11 -7.00
CA VAL A 484 -17.15 1.43 -5.66
C VAL A 484 -16.01 1.49 -4.64
N HIS A 485 -15.03 0.59 -4.74
CA HIS A 485 -13.81 0.62 -3.92
C HIS A 485 -13.03 1.93 -4.16
N GLU A 486 -12.70 2.24 -5.40
CA GLU A 486 -11.97 3.45 -5.78
C GLU A 486 -12.73 4.73 -5.42
N PHE A 487 -14.05 4.69 -5.50
CA PHE A 487 -14.89 5.79 -5.05
C PHE A 487 -14.77 6.04 -3.53
N GLY A 488 -14.62 4.99 -2.73
CA GLY A 488 -14.32 5.11 -1.30
C GLY A 488 -13.03 5.91 -1.06
N HIS A 489 -11.96 5.60 -1.77
CA HIS A 489 -10.72 6.37 -1.74
C HIS A 489 -10.95 7.84 -2.13
N ASN A 490 -11.63 8.11 -3.24
CA ASN A 490 -11.86 9.49 -3.69
C ASN A 490 -12.71 10.29 -2.71
N VAL A 491 -13.71 9.70 -2.07
CA VAL A 491 -14.53 10.36 -1.03
C VAL A 491 -13.67 10.70 0.19
N GLU A 492 -12.87 9.75 0.68
CA GLU A 492 -11.94 9.97 1.77
C GLU A 492 -10.97 11.12 1.44
N GLN A 493 -10.27 11.01 0.29
CA GLN A 493 -9.30 12.01 -0.18
C GLN A 493 -9.92 13.40 -0.34
N THR A 494 -11.16 13.48 -0.80
CA THR A 494 -11.88 14.76 -0.97
C THR A 494 -12.25 15.37 0.37
N ILE A 495 -12.75 14.57 1.33
CA ILE A 495 -13.09 15.03 2.68
C ILE A 495 -11.83 15.49 3.41
N THR A 496 -10.79 14.67 3.44
CA THR A 496 -9.56 14.96 4.19
C THR A 496 -8.79 16.15 3.60
N MET A 497 -8.84 16.36 2.29
CA MET A 497 -8.21 17.50 1.66
C MET A 497 -8.96 18.82 1.95
N ASN A 498 -10.31 18.80 1.98
CA ASN A 498 -11.10 20.02 2.00
C ASN A 498 -11.69 20.36 3.38
N ASP A 499 -12.00 19.37 4.22
CA ASP A 499 -12.70 19.56 5.49
C ASP A 499 -11.78 19.50 6.72
N VAL A 500 -10.51 19.04 6.58
CA VAL A 500 -9.51 19.11 7.65
C VAL A 500 -9.04 20.56 7.86
N ASP A 501 -8.94 20.97 9.11
CA ASP A 501 -8.66 22.36 9.52
C ASP A 501 -7.30 22.91 9.06
N TYR A 502 -6.25 22.07 9.09
CA TYR A 502 -4.90 22.42 8.65
C TYR A 502 -4.51 21.58 7.42
N TYR A 503 -3.97 22.22 6.38
CA TYR A 503 -3.47 21.50 5.21
C TYR A 503 -2.34 20.52 5.58
N MET A 504 -1.51 20.87 6.56
CA MET A 504 -0.46 19.94 7.04
C MET A 504 -1.02 18.67 7.69
N LEU A 505 -2.30 18.63 8.02
CA LEU A 505 -3.01 17.44 8.52
C LEU A 505 -3.89 16.78 7.47
N ASN A 506 -3.87 17.21 6.20
CA ASN A 506 -4.69 16.57 5.16
C ASN A 506 -4.35 15.07 5.03
N GLY A 507 -5.29 14.31 4.52
CA GLY A 507 -5.15 12.85 4.38
C GLY A 507 -5.48 12.08 5.65
N VAL A 508 -5.11 10.84 5.65
CA VAL A 508 -5.25 9.85 6.73
C VAL A 508 -3.88 9.48 7.28
N PRO A 509 -3.79 8.76 8.41
CA PRO A 509 -2.50 8.36 8.96
C PRO A 509 -1.56 7.70 7.96
N ASN A 510 -2.06 6.72 7.21
CA ASN A 510 -1.31 5.99 6.19
C ASN A 510 -2.24 5.28 5.19
N THR A 511 -1.65 4.58 4.22
CA THR A 511 -2.37 3.85 3.16
C THR A 511 -3.37 2.83 3.71
N SER A 512 -3.10 2.19 4.85
CA SER A 512 -4.03 1.19 5.43
C SER A 512 -5.39 1.81 5.80
N PHE A 513 -5.44 3.09 6.15
CA PHE A 513 -6.67 3.81 6.49
C PHE A 513 -7.50 4.19 5.26
N THR A 514 -6.85 4.51 4.15
CA THR A 514 -7.57 4.75 2.89
C THR A 514 -8.09 3.43 2.31
N GLU A 515 -7.34 2.32 2.43
CA GLU A 515 -7.82 0.97 2.10
C GLU A 515 -9.04 0.59 2.94
N ALA A 516 -9.04 0.91 4.24
CA ALA A 516 -10.17 0.61 5.11
C ALA A 516 -11.47 1.27 4.65
N VAL A 517 -11.45 2.54 4.24
CA VAL A 517 -12.67 3.20 3.73
C VAL A 517 -13.10 2.66 2.37
N ALA A 518 -12.16 2.30 1.53
CA ALA A 518 -12.46 1.67 0.25
C ALA A 518 -13.16 0.31 0.44
N PHE A 519 -12.70 -0.52 1.36
CA PHE A 519 -13.38 -1.77 1.75
C PHE A 519 -14.76 -1.51 2.34
N LEU A 520 -14.90 -0.48 3.17
CA LEU A 520 -16.17 -0.07 3.75
C LEU A 520 -17.22 0.26 2.67
N PHE A 521 -16.83 0.91 1.58
CA PHE A 521 -17.68 1.18 0.43
C PHE A 521 -17.93 -0.08 -0.39
N GLN A 522 -16.89 -0.82 -0.72
CA GLN A 522 -16.94 -2.00 -1.58
C GLN A 522 -17.89 -3.07 -1.06
N LYS A 523 -17.96 -3.28 0.25
CA LYS A 523 -18.88 -4.23 0.89
C LYS A 523 -20.36 -3.89 0.70
N ARG A 524 -20.68 -2.65 0.31
CA ARG A 524 -22.03 -2.14 0.08
C ARG A 524 -22.45 -2.10 -1.38
N ASP A 525 -21.67 -2.67 -2.28
CA ASP A 525 -21.86 -2.61 -3.73
C ASP A 525 -23.25 -3.13 -4.17
N LEU A 526 -23.70 -4.27 -3.65
CA LEU A 526 -25.01 -4.82 -3.94
C LEU A 526 -26.15 -3.95 -3.38
N GLU A 527 -26.00 -3.42 -2.17
CA GLU A 527 -26.96 -2.47 -1.57
C GLU A 527 -27.10 -1.22 -2.45
N LEU A 528 -25.98 -0.71 -2.95
CA LEU A 528 -25.95 0.46 -3.85
C LEU A 528 -26.61 0.20 -5.19
N LEU A 529 -26.64 -1.07 -5.67
CA LEU A 529 -27.44 -1.48 -6.82
C LEU A 529 -28.94 -1.65 -6.48
N GLY A 530 -29.32 -1.53 -5.22
CA GLY A 530 -30.69 -1.75 -4.74
C GLY A 530 -31.04 -3.22 -4.53
N LEU A 531 -30.03 -4.08 -4.49
CA LEU A 531 -30.16 -5.51 -4.21
C LEU A 531 -30.01 -5.68 -2.69
N LYS A 532 -31.09 -5.99 -2.01
CA LYS A 532 -31.04 -6.25 -0.55
C LYS A 532 -30.49 -7.65 -0.32
N ASN A 533 -29.44 -7.72 0.47
CA ASN A 533 -29.10 -8.98 1.11
C ASN A 533 -30.15 -9.27 2.19
N SER A 534 -30.88 -10.39 2.02
CA SER A 534 -31.91 -10.82 2.97
C SER A 534 -31.39 -11.90 3.94
N ASN A 535 -30.07 -12.16 3.90
CA ASN A 535 -29.48 -13.18 4.75
C ASN A 535 -29.35 -12.66 6.19
N PRO A 536 -30.03 -13.28 7.16
CA PRO A 536 -29.94 -12.86 8.57
C PRO A 536 -28.53 -13.04 9.16
N ASP A 537 -27.71 -13.90 8.54
CA ASP A 537 -26.35 -14.24 8.97
C ASP A 537 -25.28 -13.43 8.23
N GLU A 538 -25.66 -12.39 7.50
CA GLU A 538 -24.74 -11.56 6.70
C GLU A 538 -23.52 -11.09 7.49
N ALA A 539 -23.72 -10.64 8.75
CA ALA A 539 -22.63 -10.19 9.60
C ALA A 539 -21.61 -11.30 9.93
N HIS A 540 -22.09 -12.53 10.07
CA HIS A 540 -21.24 -13.70 10.30
C HIS A 540 -20.43 -14.06 9.06
N TRP A 541 -21.05 -14.05 7.87
CA TRP A 541 -20.35 -14.27 6.61
C TRP A 541 -19.30 -13.19 6.33
N LEU A 542 -19.61 -11.94 6.62
CA LEU A 542 -18.65 -10.84 6.49
C LEU A 542 -17.46 -11.00 7.45
N ALA A 543 -17.69 -11.45 8.69
CA ALA A 543 -16.61 -11.72 9.63
C ALA A 543 -15.66 -12.82 9.11
N LEU A 544 -16.22 -13.95 8.63
CA LEU A 544 -15.41 -15.02 8.03
C LEU A 544 -14.68 -14.57 6.77
N SER A 545 -15.32 -13.76 5.92
CA SER A 545 -14.69 -13.21 4.72
C SER A 545 -13.53 -12.28 5.07
N SER A 546 -13.72 -11.36 6.01
CA SER A 546 -12.65 -10.45 6.47
C SER A 546 -11.50 -11.20 7.12
N PHE A 547 -11.81 -12.23 7.94
CA PHE A 547 -10.79 -13.07 8.58
C PHE A 547 -9.95 -13.81 7.54
N TRP A 548 -10.61 -14.46 6.55
CA TRP A 548 -9.89 -15.24 5.54
C TRP A 548 -9.08 -14.37 4.59
N SER A 549 -9.59 -13.19 4.24
CA SER A 549 -8.83 -12.20 3.46
C SER A 549 -7.62 -11.67 4.23
N ALA A 550 -7.74 -11.42 5.53
CA ALA A 550 -6.60 -11.04 6.37
C ALA A 550 -5.59 -12.19 6.48
N TYR A 551 -6.05 -13.43 6.69
CA TYR A 551 -5.21 -14.63 6.72
C TYR A 551 -4.44 -14.81 5.41
N GLU A 552 -5.09 -14.65 4.25
CA GLU A 552 -4.46 -14.69 2.93
C GLU A 552 -3.25 -13.76 2.85
N ILE A 553 -3.45 -12.49 3.18
CA ILE A 553 -2.47 -11.44 2.83
C ILE A 553 -1.41 -11.19 3.91
N MET A 554 -1.65 -11.61 5.17
CA MET A 554 -0.68 -11.44 6.24
C MET A 554 0.60 -12.22 6.01
N GLY A 555 0.51 -13.49 5.56
CA GLY A 555 1.68 -14.29 5.25
C GLY A 555 2.47 -13.75 4.06
N VAL A 556 1.78 -13.26 3.04
CA VAL A 556 2.41 -12.56 1.91
C VAL A 556 3.19 -11.33 2.38
N SER A 557 2.60 -10.57 3.30
CA SER A 557 3.23 -9.37 3.87
C SER A 557 4.47 -9.72 4.69
N LEU A 558 4.45 -10.84 5.44
CA LEU A 558 5.66 -11.33 6.12
C LEU A 558 6.76 -11.72 5.12
N VAL A 559 6.40 -12.35 3.99
CA VAL A 559 7.38 -12.66 2.94
C VAL A 559 8.01 -11.38 2.40
N ASP A 560 7.20 -10.36 2.09
CA ASP A 560 7.71 -9.07 1.59
C ASP A 560 8.67 -8.42 2.60
N ILE A 561 8.29 -8.32 3.87
CA ILE A 561 9.13 -7.76 4.94
C ILE A 561 10.46 -8.51 5.06
N TRP A 562 10.41 -9.84 5.18
CA TRP A 562 11.61 -10.65 5.39
C TRP A 562 12.53 -10.70 4.16
N VAL A 563 11.98 -10.58 2.95
CA VAL A 563 12.79 -10.43 1.73
C VAL A 563 13.54 -9.10 1.75
N TRP A 564 12.90 -8.00 2.19
CA TRP A 564 13.57 -6.71 2.33
C TRP A 564 14.64 -6.73 3.42
N GLU A 565 14.42 -7.41 4.55
CA GLU A 565 15.45 -7.64 5.57
C GLU A 565 16.64 -8.42 4.98
N TRP A 566 16.34 -9.51 4.27
CA TRP A 566 17.36 -10.32 3.61
C TRP A 566 18.18 -9.49 2.60
N LEU A 567 17.56 -8.62 1.83
CA LEU A 567 18.24 -7.73 0.87
C LEU A 567 19.17 -6.75 1.57
N TYR A 568 18.81 -6.23 2.74
CA TYR A 568 19.70 -5.37 3.53
C TYR A 568 20.89 -6.14 4.10
N ASP A 569 20.71 -7.41 4.45
CA ASP A 569 21.79 -8.30 4.90
C ASP A 569 22.67 -8.77 3.73
N HIS A 570 22.14 -8.76 2.50
CA HIS A 570 22.82 -9.21 1.28
C HIS A 570 22.80 -8.16 0.16
N PRO A 571 23.35 -6.96 0.40
CA PRO A 571 23.18 -5.81 -0.50
C PRO A 571 23.80 -5.97 -1.88
N ASP A 572 24.70 -6.92 -2.06
CA ASP A 572 25.39 -7.24 -3.31
C ASP A 572 24.85 -8.53 -3.97
N ALA A 573 23.67 -9.00 -3.55
CA ALA A 573 23.05 -10.19 -4.08
C ALA A 573 22.76 -10.08 -5.58
N THR A 574 22.87 -11.20 -6.29
CA THR A 574 22.42 -11.33 -7.68
C THR A 574 20.91 -11.63 -7.73
N ALA A 575 20.29 -11.41 -8.88
CA ALA A 575 18.88 -11.76 -9.09
C ALA A 575 18.59 -13.27 -8.86
N SER A 576 19.55 -14.15 -9.17
CA SER A 576 19.43 -15.57 -8.89
C SER A 576 19.42 -15.87 -7.39
N GLN A 577 20.29 -15.21 -6.61
CA GLN A 577 20.30 -15.34 -5.15
C GLN A 577 19.03 -14.77 -4.52
N LEU A 578 18.53 -13.64 -5.03
CA LEU A 578 17.26 -13.08 -4.59
C LEU A 578 16.09 -14.03 -4.88
N LYS A 579 16.05 -14.65 -6.08
CA LYS A 579 15.06 -15.69 -6.40
C LYS A 579 15.07 -16.82 -5.38
N GLU A 580 16.27 -17.36 -5.09
CA GLU A 580 16.42 -18.44 -4.10
C GLU A 580 15.96 -18.00 -2.70
N ALA A 581 16.27 -16.76 -2.30
CA ALA A 581 15.86 -16.22 -1.01
C ALA A 581 14.34 -16.03 -0.93
N VAL A 582 13.71 -15.44 -1.95
CA VAL A 582 12.23 -15.27 -1.99
C VAL A 582 11.54 -16.64 -1.88
N ILE A 583 12.00 -17.62 -2.64
CA ILE A 583 11.47 -18.99 -2.60
C ILE A 583 11.66 -19.62 -1.21
N ALA A 584 12.83 -19.47 -0.60
CA ALA A 584 13.11 -20.02 0.72
C ALA A 584 12.24 -19.37 1.81
N ILE A 585 12.13 -18.03 1.80
CA ILE A 585 11.30 -17.27 2.74
C ILE A 585 9.81 -17.59 2.56
N ALA A 586 9.33 -17.68 1.30
CA ALA A 586 7.95 -18.07 1.03
C ALA A 586 7.62 -19.46 1.59
N LYS A 587 8.53 -20.43 1.42
CA LYS A 587 8.41 -21.77 2.01
C LYS A 587 8.42 -21.75 3.54
N GLU A 588 9.28 -20.95 4.14
CA GLU A 588 9.37 -20.81 5.60
C GLU A 588 8.05 -20.31 6.19
N VAL A 589 7.50 -19.22 5.61
CA VAL A 589 6.20 -18.66 6.03
C VAL A 589 5.08 -19.66 5.79
N TRP A 590 5.08 -20.33 4.61
CA TRP A 590 4.07 -21.34 4.30
C TRP A 590 4.08 -22.48 5.30
N ASN A 591 5.24 -23.09 5.52
CA ASN A 591 5.39 -24.21 6.45
C ASN A 591 5.03 -23.85 7.88
N SER A 592 5.27 -22.60 8.28
CA SER A 592 4.96 -22.11 9.63
C SER A 592 3.48 -21.90 9.87
N TYR A 593 2.72 -21.40 8.87
CA TYR A 593 1.37 -20.89 9.10
C TYR A 593 0.29 -21.51 8.20
N TYR A 594 0.65 -22.10 7.05
CA TYR A 594 -0.30 -22.56 6.03
C TYR A 594 -0.30 -24.05 5.78
N ALA A 595 0.85 -24.72 5.79
CA ALA A 595 0.98 -26.14 5.47
C ALA A 595 0.10 -27.03 6.36
N GLY A 596 0.01 -26.73 7.65
CA GLY A 596 -0.85 -27.47 8.60
C GLY A 596 -2.35 -27.22 8.47
N VAL A 597 -2.75 -26.36 7.53
CA VAL A 597 -4.13 -25.89 7.30
C VAL A 597 -4.59 -26.18 5.87
N LEU A 598 -3.79 -25.76 4.89
CA LEU A 598 -4.09 -25.86 3.45
C LEU A 598 -3.41 -27.04 2.77
N GLY A 599 -2.58 -27.79 3.51
CA GLY A 599 -1.73 -28.84 2.92
C GLY A 599 -0.57 -28.26 2.11
N GLY A 600 0.21 -29.16 1.48
CA GLY A 600 1.42 -28.81 0.76
C GLY A 600 2.55 -28.36 1.70
N GLU A 601 3.65 -29.10 1.70
CA GLU A 601 4.90 -28.66 2.32
C GLU A 601 5.74 -27.93 1.25
N ASP A 602 6.51 -26.93 1.65
CA ASP A 602 7.41 -26.20 0.78
C ASP A 602 6.74 -25.45 -0.38
N GLU A 603 5.51 -24.96 -0.17
CA GLU A 603 4.82 -24.16 -1.17
C GLU A 603 5.40 -22.77 -1.32
N THR A 604 5.48 -22.30 -2.57
CA THR A 604 6.08 -21.02 -2.90
C THR A 604 5.05 -19.92 -3.20
N LEU A 605 3.77 -20.25 -3.10
CA LEU A 605 2.65 -19.46 -3.60
C LEU A 605 2.61 -18.02 -3.09
N LEU A 606 3.08 -17.79 -1.86
CA LEU A 606 3.16 -16.45 -1.26
C LEU A 606 4.11 -15.50 -2.02
N GLY A 607 5.01 -16.02 -2.86
CA GLY A 607 5.93 -15.22 -3.69
C GLY A 607 5.32 -14.69 -5.00
N ILE A 608 4.02 -14.95 -5.28
CA ILE A 608 3.41 -14.54 -6.56
C ILE A 608 3.03 -13.06 -6.60
N TYR A 609 2.83 -12.39 -5.48
CA TYR A 609 2.22 -11.08 -5.41
C TYR A 609 3.01 -10.00 -6.17
N SER A 610 2.33 -9.29 -7.07
CA SER A 610 2.96 -8.33 -7.99
C SER A 610 3.55 -7.14 -7.26
N HIS A 611 2.89 -6.63 -6.23
CA HIS A 611 3.39 -5.48 -5.47
C HIS A 611 4.69 -5.73 -4.71
N MET A 612 5.09 -6.98 -4.51
CA MET A 612 6.45 -7.28 -4.07
C MET A 612 7.50 -6.78 -5.07
N ILE A 613 7.13 -6.72 -6.37
CA ILE A 613 8.03 -6.38 -7.48
C ILE A 613 7.97 -4.89 -7.83
N ASP A 614 6.77 -4.30 -7.90
CA ASP A 614 6.54 -2.95 -8.41
C ASP A 614 6.32 -1.90 -7.31
N TYR A 615 5.96 -2.32 -6.09
CA TYR A 615 5.60 -1.42 -4.99
C TYR A 615 6.30 -1.79 -3.67
N PRO A 616 7.51 -1.29 -3.43
CA PRO A 616 8.34 -1.66 -2.27
C PRO A 616 7.62 -1.53 -0.91
N LEU A 617 7.43 -2.65 -0.20
CA LEU A 617 6.81 -2.74 1.13
C LEU A 617 5.38 -2.18 1.20
N TYR A 618 4.63 -2.26 0.10
CA TYR A 618 3.22 -1.85 0.07
C TYR A 618 2.28 -2.89 0.68
N LEU A 619 2.60 -4.18 0.49
CA LEU A 619 1.73 -5.31 0.85
C LEU A 619 1.24 -5.30 2.31
N PRO A 620 2.02 -4.89 3.31
CA PRO A 620 1.55 -4.82 4.71
C PRO A 620 0.36 -3.87 4.94
N ASN A 621 0.10 -2.92 4.02
CA ASN A 621 -1.04 -2.02 4.15
C ASN A 621 -2.40 -2.73 4.00
N TYR A 622 -2.48 -3.77 3.18
CA TYR A 622 -3.73 -4.49 2.96
C TYR A 622 -4.25 -5.21 4.22
N PRO A 623 -3.47 -6.06 4.91
CA PRO A 623 -3.97 -6.71 6.10
C PRO A 623 -4.20 -5.72 7.25
N MET A 624 -3.39 -4.67 7.37
CA MET A 624 -3.65 -3.58 8.30
C MET A 624 -4.97 -2.88 7.97
N GLY A 625 -5.25 -2.64 6.67
CA GLY A 625 -6.51 -2.08 6.20
C GLY A 625 -7.71 -2.97 6.56
N HIS A 626 -7.60 -4.29 6.43
CA HIS A 626 -8.65 -5.21 6.86
C HIS A 626 -8.94 -5.15 8.37
N LEU A 627 -7.92 -5.03 9.20
CA LEU A 627 -8.09 -4.88 10.65
C LEU A 627 -8.78 -3.56 11.01
N ILE A 628 -8.34 -2.46 10.39
CA ILE A 628 -8.89 -1.12 10.60
C ILE A 628 -10.34 -1.05 10.11
N ASP A 629 -10.60 -1.52 8.89
CA ASP A 629 -11.94 -1.60 8.31
C ASP A 629 -12.90 -2.39 9.20
N PHE A 630 -12.46 -3.55 9.69
CA PHE A 630 -13.30 -4.37 10.58
C PHE A 630 -13.67 -3.63 11.86
N GLN A 631 -12.72 -2.94 12.50
CA GLN A 631 -12.99 -2.15 13.71
C GLN A 631 -13.90 -0.94 13.40
N ILE A 632 -13.73 -0.29 12.26
CA ILE A 632 -14.61 0.80 11.80
C ILE A 632 -16.02 0.28 11.51
N GLU A 633 -16.18 -0.87 10.82
CA GLU A 633 -17.48 -1.50 10.58
C GLU A 633 -18.24 -1.79 11.88
N GLN A 634 -17.56 -2.29 12.90
CA GLN A 634 -18.19 -2.48 14.21
C GLN A 634 -18.65 -1.13 14.84
N GLN A 635 -17.85 -0.08 14.67
CA GLN A 635 -18.15 1.26 15.18
C GLN A 635 -19.35 1.90 14.50
N VAL A 636 -19.50 1.73 13.18
CA VAL A 636 -20.58 2.37 12.39
C VAL A 636 -21.90 1.59 12.44
N LYS A 637 -21.89 0.36 12.96
CA LYS A 637 -23.07 -0.49 13.03
C LYS A 637 -24.24 0.20 13.74
N GLY A 638 -25.34 0.39 13.02
CA GLY A 638 -26.55 1.05 13.53
C GLY A 638 -26.46 2.58 13.64
N LYS A 639 -25.41 3.20 13.11
CA LYS A 639 -25.24 4.65 13.05
C LYS A 639 -25.36 5.15 11.61
N ASN A 640 -25.39 6.48 11.44
CA ASN A 640 -25.30 7.09 10.10
C ASN A 640 -23.84 6.98 9.62
N LEU A 641 -23.64 6.25 8.51
CA LEU A 641 -22.30 6.01 7.95
C LEU A 641 -21.59 7.31 7.57
N ALA A 642 -22.30 8.23 6.90
CA ALA A 642 -21.73 9.51 6.48
C ALA A 642 -21.21 10.35 7.65
N GLU A 643 -22.02 10.48 8.73
CA GLU A 643 -21.64 11.23 9.93
C GLU A 643 -20.41 10.62 10.62
N GLU A 644 -20.35 9.28 10.72
CA GLU A 644 -19.21 8.61 11.33
C GLU A 644 -17.95 8.74 10.46
N ILE A 645 -18.06 8.61 9.13
CA ILE A 645 -16.92 8.83 8.22
C ILE A 645 -16.41 10.27 8.36
N GLU A 646 -17.28 11.28 8.25
CA GLU A 646 -16.85 12.69 8.40
C GLU A 646 -16.18 12.92 9.75
N ARG A 647 -16.77 12.41 10.86
CA ARG A 647 -16.19 12.52 12.20
C ARG A 647 -14.80 11.90 12.31
N MET A 648 -14.62 10.70 11.76
CA MET A 648 -13.36 9.97 11.85
C MET A 648 -12.28 10.56 10.93
N TYR A 649 -12.61 10.80 9.69
CA TYR A 649 -11.63 11.19 8.69
C TYR A 649 -11.20 12.65 8.77
N THR A 650 -12.03 13.56 9.32
CA THR A 650 -11.61 14.94 9.61
C THR A 650 -10.60 15.07 10.76
N GLN A 651 -10.24 13.97 11.42
CA GLN A 651 -9.05 13.94 12.29
C GLN A 651 -7.76 14.23 11.51
N GLY A 652 -7.72 13.86 10.23
CA GLY A 652 -6.54 14.02 9.39
C GLY A 652 -5.41 13.07 9.75
N SER A 653 -4.22 13.37 9.28
CA SER A 653 -3.02 12.54 9.37
C SER A 653 -2.29 12.66 10.72
N ILE A 654 -2.95 12.31 11.84
CA ILE A 654 -2.29 12.05 13.12
C ILE A 654 -1.78 10.59 13.15
N ILE A 655 -1.03 10.18 14.19
CA ILE A 655 -0.52 8.80 14.25
C ILE A 655 -1.65 7.76 14.34
N PRO A 656 -1.48 6.56 13.72
CA PRO A 656 -2.49 5.52 13.59
C PRO A 656 -3.19 5.11 14.88
N GLN A 657 -2.43 4.81 15.91
CA GLN A 657 -2.99 4.31 17.18
C GLN A 657 -3.85 5.35 17.88
N LEU A 658 -3.45 6.63 17.83
CA LEU A 658 -4.23 7.72 18.40
C LEU A 658 -5.50 7.99 17.58
N TRP A 659 -5.36 7.94 16.25
CA TRP A 659 -6.50 8.07 15.34
C TRP A 659 -7.57 7.02 15.61
N MET A 660 -7.17 5.75 15.75
CA MET A 660 -8.06 4.65 16.06
C MET A 660 -8.66 4.78 17.46
N GLN A 661 -7.88 5.22 18.46
CA GLN A 661 -8.38 5.49 19.80
C GLN A 661 -9.52 6.53 19.79
N HIS A 662 -9.41 7.56 18.97
CA HIS A 662 -10.47 8.57 18.82
C HIS A 662 -11.63 8.10 17.92
N ALA A 663 -11.34 7.29 16.91
CA ALA A 663 -12.34 6.81 15.95
C ALA A 663 -13.25 5.75 16.54
N VAL A 664 -12.67 4.72 17.14
CA VAL A 664 -13.37 3.51 17.59
C VAL A 664 -13.20 3.20 19.08
N GLY A 665 -12.41 4.00 19.82
CA GLY A 665 -12.18 3.84 21.26
C GLY A 665 -11.11 2.81 21.62
N ALA A 666 -10.39 2.26 20.64
CA ALA A 666 -9.35 1.25 20.84
C ALA A 666 -8.23 1.40 19.79
N PRO A 667 -6.98 0.96 20.07
CA PRO A 667 -5.93 0.88 19.07
C PRO A 667 -6.23 -0.18 18.01
N ILE A 668 -5.37 -0.26 16.98
CA ILE A 668 -5.43 -1.34 15.99
C ILE A 668 -5.19 -2.67 16.69
N SER A 669 -6.09 -3.66 16.49
CA SER A 669 -6.04 -4.98 17.13
C SER A 669 -6.67 -6.05 16.24
N ILE A 670 -6.19 -7.28 16.37
CA ILE A 670 -6.80 -8.48 15.78
C ILE A 670 -8.00 -8.99 16.61
N ASP A 671 -8.09 -8.67 17.89
CA ASP A 671 -9.05 -9.26 18.83
C ASP A 671 -10.52 -9.11 18.40
N PRO A 672 -10.98 -7.95 17.88
CA PRO A 672 -12.35 -7.81 17.42
C PRO A 672 -12.70 -8.77 16.27
N LEU A 673 -11.75 -8.96 15.34
CA LEU A 673 -11.93 -9.88 14.21
C LEU A 673 -11.92 -11.34 14.67
N LEU A 674 -11.01 -11.72 15.58
CA LEU A 674 -10.97 -13.08 16.15
C LEU A 674 -12.26 -13.42 16.90
N ALA A 675 -12.75 -12.50 17.73
CA ALA A 675 -13.99 -12.69 18.49
C ALA A 675 -15.22 -12.85 17.56
N ALA A 676 -15.35 -11.99 16.54
CA ALA A 676 -16.43 -12.08 15.58
C ALA A 676 -16.36 -13.34 14.70
N THR A 677 -15.15 -13.80 14.36
CA THR A 677 -14.93 -15.06 13.63
C THR A 677 -15.39 -16.24 14.46
N GLN A 678 -15.09 -16.26 15.76
CA GLN A 678 -15.55 -17.32 16.67
C GLN A 678 -17.08 -17.34 16.78
N GLU A 679 -17.71 -16.17 16.95
CA GLU A 679 -19.17 -16.05 17.00
C GLU A 679 -19.81 -16.54 15.69
N ALA A 680 -19.22 -16.19 14.55
CA ALA A 680 -19.71 -16.61 13.24
C ALA A 680 -19.64 -18.13 13.06
N LEU A 681 -18.55 -18.78 13.43
CA LEU A 681 -18.40 -20.25 13.40
C LEU A 681 -19.46 -20.93 14.28
N GLU A 682 -19.68 -20.45 15.48
CA GLU A 682 -20.70 -20.99 16.41
C GLU A 682 -22.14 -20.82 15.88
N ALA A 683 -22.41 -19.74 15.16
CA ALA A 683 -23.73 -19.47 14.57
C ALA A 683 -24.00 -20.31 13.32
N LEU A 684 -23.02 -20.43 12.42
CA LEU A 684 -23.18 -21.04 11.10
C LEU A 684 -22.98 -22.57 11.07
N GLN A 685 -22.43 -23.16 12.13
CA GLN A 685 -22.28 -24.62 12.27
C GLN A 685 -23.49 -25.31 12.94
N LYS A 686 -24.49 -24.55 13.40
CA LYS A 686 -25.76 -25.08 13.95
C LYS A 686 -26.72 -25.46 12.87
#